data_9dfd3ccb2d3de9a4f2636b2305e5abf5
#
_entry.id   9dfd3ccb2d3de9a4f2636b2305e5abf5
#
_cell.length_a   1.000
_cell.length_b   1.000
_cell.length_c   1.000
_cell.angle_alpha   90.00
_cell.angle_beta   90.00
_cell.angle_gamma   90.00
#
_symmetry.space_group_name_H-M   'P 1'
#
loop_
_entity.id
_entity.type
_entity.pdbx_description
1 polymer ?
#
loop_
_entity_poly.entity_id
_entity_poly.type
_entity_poly.pdbx_seq_one_letter_code
_entity_poly.pdbx_strand_id
1 'polypeptide(L)'
;MNRDLSRRRTAFSLALVMLALACMVPFAIGVFAAEGEADYVAPGYVVDFASHDAVGQCYDAYHLTAVPQDGVMRLLFDDNGGGKCDDPYLSLALPAGVDCTVFHYMAMLVRTDKHDLRGELRFRTATTGNDYPCQPFRYQATDDWQLVVVDLTDRATMIYASAGMAATGALTNIRLDMFNNDCPSDTLYEIRAYGLYDNAADAATFVHFPDAVGTETETEPEPTPDYSAIWSGEAYASPALRLRMRWLTYGFTNTAPIDSFLSAGYGGVVSNVNFTPTYLRDDREFELLAKVYDYANGLGMTTWIYDEYQWPSGKAFGQVLEGHGEYEATGVEHHRLTGNGSTAGYVCAGQDIRILRADLTDAAGTRSLETGGTAVTADASGAWRLDVYVLRKTYSGTENPEDFTTLRHVDLLNPEAVARFITLTHERYRDRMGDAFRNVDAFFTDEPQLGNRGMRKYVVWTPGLEDKFRTEYGYELNLPSLFSGDTDADRLCRMQYYRLVAKLFRESYTAQISAWCRANGVESSGHLLFEENMNDHIETYGGDFLRVIGGMTIPGVDLLWVDPAHLMSENYIGSTVGIRYVASATKNMGERRVMVEFNPNAANALSAEHPLLDCVGGVSLTRLLGTTDYNVINPQNDLTRADSEKLNLYVGRLNTLLENMDEAGQVAVFYPIATVQALHDADSAHGSESGNKRSASDRLDSGFQALCRTLLQNDYLYSVLDDDSLCGATVANDGCLCVGAGAYRTVVVPFAQYISVDALSRLVAFRQAGGTVIFVGDKPVHGLAAGQDADIAGLMAQLADSPSLSKNDSRLTAVLADSVRRPVTLDRADSVISGDFAGAGCGITYLANTATDAAQVTLRYIDGYAGEVTVYYPLSGRAEVTAAGDGLALSVPAYEAVLILRQGVDDHRASHKAQEPDAGTGVATDTTTGAVPETDTARPSAATDETAASETHTLAPTGGTGCSSAIGACVPALLLSVGVCAGVAGRCRRRENSTFL
;
A
#
# COMPACT_ATOMS: atom_id res chain seq x y z
N MET A 1 30.51 -5.80 -81.55
CA MET A 1 30.74 -5.83 -80.14
C MET A 1 30.31 -4.53 -79.36
N ASN A 2 29.72 -3.55 -80.05
CA ASN A 2 29.28 -2.28 -79.48
C ASN A 2 27.76 -2.05 -79.49
N ARG A 3 26.96 -3.06 -79.87
CA ARG A 3 25.46 -2.97 -79.76
C ARG A 3 24.91 -3.77 -78.59
N ASP A 4 25.68 -4.64 -77.94
CA ASP A 4 25.22 -5.43 -76.78
C ASP A 4 25.49 -4.79 -75.46
N LEU A 5 26.47 -3.84 -75.38
CA LEU A 5 26.72 -3.06 -74.20
C LEU A 5 25.71 -1.94 -73.94
N SER A 6 25.13 -1.41 -75.03
CA SER A 6 24.05 -0.40 -74.99
C SER A 6 22.71 -1.03 -74.50
N ARG A 7 22.37 -2.25 -74.92
CA ARG A 7 21.16 -2.93 -74.46
C ARG A 7 21.25 -3.44 -73.01
N ARG A 8 22.45 -3.81 -72.53
CA ARG A 8 22.65 -4.18 -71.13
C ARG A 8 22.65 -2.95 -70.20
N ARG A 9 23.12 -1.78 -70.61
CA ARG A 9 23.03 -0.55 -69.89
C ARG A 9 21.60 0.00 -69.76
N THR A 10 20.82 -0.12 -70.86
CA THR A 10 19.41 0.30 -70.92
C THR A 10 18.54 -0.67 -70.11
N ALA A 11 18.80 -1.97 -70.11
CA ALA A 11 18.12 -2.95 -69.29
C ALA A 11 18.47 -2.80 -67.79
N PHE A 12 19.73 -2.43 -67.45
CA PHE A 12 20.14 -2.20 -66.10
C PHE A 12 19.59 -0.85 -65.53
N SER A 13 19.52 0.19 -66.39
CA SER A 13 18.88 1.45 -66.02
C SER A 13 17.35 1.34 -65.91
N LEU A 14 16.69 0.48 -66.73
CA LEU A 14 15.26 0.23 -66.58
C LEU A 14 14.96 -0.68 -65.36
N ALA A 15 15.87 -1.59 -65.02
CA ALA A 15 15.76 -2.39 -63.81
C ALA A 15 16.01 -1.56 -62.53
N LEU A 16 16.92 -0.58 -62.59
CA LEU A 16 17.14 0.34 -61.46
C LEU A 16 15.98 1.34 -61.28
N VAL A 17 15.37 1.81 -62.41
CA VAL A 17 14.17 2.66 -62.38
C VAL A 17 12.94 1.90 -61.97
N MET A 18 12.80 0.61 -62.35
CA MET A 18 11.74 -0.27 -61.87
C MET A 18 11.95 -0.71 -60.43
N LEU A 19 13.21 -0.81 -59.95
CA LEU A 19 13.51 -1.07 -58.53
C LEU A 19 13.28 0.23 -57.68
N ALA A 20 13.61 1.41 -58.27
CA ALA A 20 13.30 2.69 -57.62
C ALA A 20 11.80 3.05 -57.66
N LEU A 21 11.05 2.56 -58.66
CA LEU A 21 9.59 2.64 -58.70
C LEU A 21 8.90 1.58 -57.85
N ALA A 22 9.53 0.44 -57.60
CA ALA A 22 9.05 -0.55 -56.65
C ALA A 22 9.35 -0.18 -55.18
N CYS A 23 10.34 0.69 -54.93
CA CYS A 23 10.58 1.29 -53.61
C CYS A 23 9.74 2.54 -53.36
N MET A 24 8.93 2.98 -54.35
CA MET A 24 7.88 4.02 -54.21
C MET A 24 6.49 3.36 -54.29
N VAL A 25 6.31 2.21 -53.66
CA VAL A 25 4.98 1.82 -53.23
C VAL A 25 4.64 2.76 -52.09
N PRO A 26 3.62 3.61 -52.21
CA PRO A 26 3.18 4.39 -51.07
C PRO A 26 2.82 3.41 -49.99
N PHE A 27 3.35 3.62 -48.79
CA PHE A 27 2.75 3.11 -47.59
C PHE A 27 1.31 3.68 -47.58
N ALA A 28 0.41 3.01 -48.28
CA ALA A 28 -1.00 3.26 -48.09
C ALA A 28 -1.35 2.66 -46.70
N ILE A 29 -1.15 3.48 -45.66
CA ILE A 29 -2.12 3.44 -44.60
C ILE A 29 -3.43 3.75 -45.34
N GLY A 30 -4.27 2.77 -45.54
CA GLY A 30 -5.59 2.97 -46.11
C GLY A 30 -6.34 3.89 -45.17
N VAL A 31 -6.36 5.19 -45.48
CA VAL A 31 -7.44 6.04 -45.05
C VAL A 31 -8.63 5.51 -45.83
N PHE A 32 -9.31 4.55 -45.29
CA PHE A 32 -10.67 4.23 -45.68
C PHE A 32 -11.49 5.41 -45.18
N ALA A 33 -11.74 6.38 -46.07
CA ALA A 33 -12.89 7.23 -45.94
C ALA A 33 -14.10 6.32 -46.04
N ALA A 34 -14.58 5.79 -44.96
CA ALA A 34 -15.86 5.13 -44.88
C ALA A 34 -16.92 6.21 -45.06
N GLU A 35 -17.60 6.25 -46.21
CA GLU A 35 -18.89 6.92 -46.34
C GLU A 35 -19.93 6.06 -45.58
N GLY A 36 -20.10 6.39 -44.31
CA GLY A 36 -21.01 5.77 -43.36
C GLY A 36 -20.33 5.76 -42.00
N GLU A 37 -20.87 6.50 -41.03
CA GLU A 37 -20.43 6.44 -39.65
C GLU A 37 -20.50 4.97 -39.19
N ALA A 38 -19.34 4.31 -39.16
CA ALA A 38 -19.24 3.01 -38.51
C ALA A 38 -19.20 3.25 -37.00
N ASP A 39 -20.15 2.66 -36.27
CA ASP A 39 -20.15 2.70 -34.80
C ASP A 39 -18.79 2.24 -34.26
N TYR A 40 -18.36 2.86 -33.13
CA TYR A 40 -17.16 2.45 -32.40
C TYR A 40 -17.23 0.95 -32.03
N VAL A 41 -16.20 0.20 -32.39
CA VAL A 41 -16.04 -1.18 -31.97
C VAL A 41 -15.00 -1.21 -30.84
N ALA A 42 -15.39 -1.69 -29.65
CA ALA A 42 -14.49 -1.79 -28.52
C ALA A 42 -13.34 -2.76 -28.81
N PRO A 43 -12.07 -2.40 -28.50
CA PRO A 43 -10.92 -3.27 -28.64
C PRO A 43 -11.00 -4.45 -27.66
N GLY A 44 -10.26 -5.52 -27.96
CA GLY A 44 -10.08 -6.60 -27.01
C GLY A 44 -9.27 -6.20 -25.77
N TYR A 45 -8.53 -5.09 -25.87
CA TYR A 45 -7.82 -4.44 -24.78
C TYR A 45 -7.72 -2.94 -25.07
N VAL A 46 -7.97 -2.11 -24.06
CA VAL A 46 -7.87 -0.65 -24.18
C VAL A 46 -7.20 -0.05 -22.95
N VAL A 47 -6.39 0.97 -23.17
CA VAL A 47 -5.89 1.90 -22.16
C VAL A 47 -6.41 3.28 -22.49
N ASP A 48 -7.22 3.83 -21.60
CA ASP A 48 -7.79 5.16 -21.66
C ASP A 48 -7.13 6.02 -20.59
N PHE A 49 -6.32 7.01 -21.01
CA PHE A 49 -5.63 7.89 -20.08
C PHE A 49 -6.53 8.91 -19.38
N ALA A 50 -7.82 8.95 -19.71
CA ALA A 50 -8.80 9.66 -18.89
C ALA A 50 -9.14 8.91 -17.60
N SER A 51 -8.88 7.62 -17.51
CA SER A 51 -9.06 6.84 -16.28
C SER A 51 -7.80 6.91 -15.38
N HIS A 52 -8.00 7.07 -14.07
CA HIS A 52 -6.89 7.14 -13.10
C HIS A 52 -6.00 5.88 -13.10
N ASP A 53 -6.56 4.72 -13.46
CA ASP A 53 -5.85 3.45 -13.50
C ASP A 53 -4.81 3.35 -14.62
N ALA A 54 -4.93 4.20 -15.64
CA ALA A 54 -4.01 4.21 -16.78
C ALA A 54 -2.64 4.84 -16.49
N VAL A 55 -2.53 5.64 -15.43
CA VAL A 55 -1.30 6.38 -15.07
C VAL A 55 -0.18 5.44 -14.60
N GLY A 56 -0.53 4.35 -13.90
CA GLY A 56 0.42 3.32 -13.46
C GLY A 56 0.89 2.37 -14.56
N GLN A 57 0.39 2.51 -15.79
CA GLN A 57 0.58 1.57 -16.87
C GLN A 57 1.70 1.94 -17.87
N CYS A 58 2.43 3.05 -17.63
CA CYS A 58 3.63 3.43 -18.39
C CYS A 58 4.83 3.37 -17.44
N TYR A 59 5.65 2.31 -17.54
CA TYR A 59 6.63 2.00 -16.50
C TYR A 59 8.10 2.12 -16.91
N ASP A 60 8.38 2.52 -18.13
CA ASP A 60 9.77 2.81 -18.56
C ASP A 60 9.74 3.96 -19.55
N ALA A 61 10.29 5.08 -19.18
CA ALA A 61 10.42 6.27 -20.00
C ALA A 61 11.90 6.65 -20.09
N TYR A 62 12.39 6.94 -21.27
CA TYR A 62 13.77 7.32 -21.52
C TYR A 62 13.82 8.68 -22.18
N HIS A 63 14.56 9.61 -21.60
CA HIS A 63 14.70 11.00 -22.01
C HIS A 63 13.36 11.76 -22.14
N LEU A 64 12.37 11.36 -21.34
CA LEU A 64 11.10 12.07 -21.24
C LEU A 64 10.43 11.79 -19.88
N THR A 65 9.50 12.64 -19.51
CA THR A 65 8.59 12.46 -18.38
C THR A 65 7.17 12.36 -18.91
N ALA A 66 6.47 11.27 -18.58
CA ALA A 66 5.06 11.09 -18.93
C ALA A 66 4.19 11.67 -17.80
N VAL A 67 3.34 12.63 -18.12
CA VAL A 67 2.47 13.37 -17.18
C VAL A 67 1.02 13.20 -17.59
N PRO A 68 0.17 12.56 -16.76
CA PRO A 68 -1.25 12.55 -17.02
C PRO A 68 -1.83 13.94 -16.74
N GLN A 69 -2.54 14.48 -17.71
CA GLN A 69 -3.16 15.79 -17.63
C GLN A 69 -4.43 15.82 -18.50
N ASP A 70 -5.55 16.28 -17.95
CA ASP A 70 -6.83 16.50 -18.67
C ASP A 70 -7.31 15.28 -19.49
N GLY A 71 -7.19 14.08 -18.93
CA GLY A 71 -7.60 12.86 -19.60
C GLY A 71 -6.69 12.38 -20.73
N VAL A 72 -5.48 12.89 -20.81
CA VAL A 72 -4.45 12.48 -21.77
C VAL A 72 -3.12 12.24 -21.08
N MET A 73 -2.27 11.42 -21.68
CA MET A 73 -0.87 11.30 -21.27
C MET A 73 -0.04 12.29 -22.09
N ARG A 74 0.46 13.35 -21.44
CA ARG A 74 1.36 14.32 -22.04
C ARG A 74 2.80 13.90 -21.81
N LEU A 75 3.62 13.94 -22.88
CA LEU A 75 5.04 13.62 -22.81
C LEU A 75 5.87 14.90 -22.83
N LEU A 76 6.66 15.09 -21.77
CA LEU A 76 7.60 16.20 -21.64
C LEU A 76 9.01 15.69 -21.94
N PHE A 77 9.64 16.20 -22.98
CA PHE A 77 10.94 15.74 -23.47
C PHE A 77 12.10 16.45 -22.76
N ASP A 78 13.09 15.69 -22.32
CA ASP A 78 14.26 16.20 -21.64
C ASP A 78 15.13 17.05 -22.59
N ASP A 79 15.64 18.19 -22.12
CA ASP A 79 16.62 18.98 -22.85
C ASP A 79 18.04 18.51 -22.50
N ASN A 80 18.64 17.69 -23.37
CA ASN A 80 20.02 17.20 -23.23
C ASN A 80 21.11 18.21 -23.63
N GLY A 81 20.73 19.47 -23.79
CA GLY A 81 21.56 20.59 -24.15
C GLY A 81 21.39 21.03 -25.60
N GLY A 82 20.97 22.29 -25.80
CA GLY A 82 20.74 22.89 -27.11
C GLY A 82 19.31 22.75 -27.61
N GLY A 83 18.32 22.49 -26.75
CA GLY A 83 16.90 22.41 -27.11
C GLY A 83 16.52 21.15 -27.87
N LYS A 84 17.20 20.04 -27.62
CA LYS A 84 16.95 18.74 -28.25
C LYS A 84 16.91 17.61 -27.23
N CYS A 85 16.07 16.62 -27.52
CA CYS A 85 15.98 15.36 -26.82
C CYS A 85 16.48 14.23 -27.72
N ASP A 86 17.34 13.38 -27.21
CA ASP A 86 17.95 12.27 -27.94
C ASP A 86 17.13 10.98 -27.72
N ASP A 87 16.67 10.34 -28.81
CA ASP A 87 16.03 9.00 -28.83
C ASP A 87 14.99 8.75 -27.71
N PRO A 88 13.97 9.62 -27.55
CA PRO A 88 12.98 9.46 -26.49
C PRO A 88 12.03 8.30 -26.77
N TYR A 89 11.75 7.49 -25.73
CA TYR A 89 10.76 6.43 -25.84
C TYR A 89 9.95 6.22 -24.56
N LEU A 90 8.79 5.58 -24.71
CA LEU A 90 7.87 5.19 -23.65
C LEU A 90 7.50 3.71 -23.78
N SER A 91 7.69 2.93 -22.73
CA SER A 91 7.16 1.57 -22.66
C SER A 91 5.70 1.60 -22.22
N LEU A 92 4.83 1.03 -23.05
CA LEU A 92 3.39 0.95 -22.82
C LEU A 92 3.04 -0.34 -22.09
N ALA A 93 2.11 -0.25 -21.17
CA ALA A 93 1.62 -1.41 -20.43
C ALA A 93 0.86 -2.37 -21.33
N LEU A 94 1.01 -3.64 -21.02
CA LEU A 94 0.24 -4.72 -21.64
C LEU A 94 -0.28 -5.62 -20.53
N PRO A 95 -1.53 -6.08 -20.61
CA PRO A 95 -2.00 -7.11 -19.71
C PRO A 95 -1.26 -8.43 -20.01
N ALA A 96 -1.13 -9.26 -18.99
CA ALA A 96 -0.60 -10.59 -19.16
C ALA A 96 -1.44 -11.39 -20.17
N GLY A 97 -0.77 -12.06 -21.09
CA GLY A 97 -1.43 -12.97 -22.04
C GLY A 97 -1.92 -12.33 -23.35
N VAL A 98 -1.61 -11.07 -23.63
CA VAL A 98 -1.83 -10.51 -24.97
C VAL A 98 -0.94 -11.23 -25.98
N ASP A 99 -1.55 -11.84 -26.99
CA ASP A 99 -0.87 -12.64 -28.01
C ASP A 99 -1.07 -12.02 -29.39
N CYS A 100 0.02 -11.72 -30.10
CA CYS A 100 -0.03 -11.15 -31.45
C CYS A 100 -0.51 -12.17 -32.53
N THR A 101 -0.79 -13.39 -32.16
CA THR A 101 -1.55 -14.31 -33.05
C THR A 101 -3.06 -14.08 -32.95
N VAL A 102 -3.51 -13.33 -31.98
CA VAL A 102 -4.91 -12.95 -31.77
C VAL A 102 -5.10 -11.45 -32.04
N PHE A 103 -4.25 -10.60 -31.45
CA PHE A 103 -4.30 -9.15 -31.63
C PHE A 103 -3.24 -8.73 -32.66
N HIS A 104 -3.66 -8.49 -33.88
CA HIS A 104 -2.76 -8.14 -34.98
C HIS A 104 -2.53 -6.64 -35.13
N TYR A 105 -3.43 -5.80 -34.61
CA TYR A 105 -3.42 -4.35 -34.79
C TYR A 105 -3.39 -3.61 -33.45
N MET A 106 -2.57 -2.55 -33.41
CA MET A 106 -2.62 -1.57 -32.36
C MET A 106 -3.12 -0.25 -32.92
N ALA A 107 -4.16 0.31 -32.32
CA ALA A 107 -4.73 1.62 -32.63
C ALA A 107 -4.40 2.60 -31.51
N MET A 108 -3.97 3.82 -31.84
CA MET A 108 -3.62 4.86 -30.88
C MET A 108 -4.22 6.19 -31.32
N LEU A 109 -4.80 6.94 -30.40
CA LEU A 109 -5.16 8.34 -30.59
C LEU A 109 -4.04 9.20 -30.03
N VAL A 110 -3.36 9.94 -30.91
CA VAL A 110 -2.22 10.78 -30.57
C VAL A 110 -2.40 12.20 -31.12
N ARG A 111 -1.74 13.16 -30.48
CA ARG A 111 -1.65 14.54 -30.96
C ARG A 111 -0.21 15.01 -30.87
N THR A 112 0.34 15.56 -31.97
CA THR A 112 1.71 16.09 -32.00
C THR A 112 1.83 17.24 -33.02
N ASP A 113 2.75 18.17 -32.75
CA ASP A 113 3.12 19.27 -33.65
C ASP A 113 4.27 18.94 -34.63
N LYS A 114 4.76 17.67 -34.61
CA LYS A 114 5.88 17.20 -35.44
C LYS A 114 5.43 16.14 -36.46
N HIS A 115 4.90 16.62 -37.60
CA HIS A 115 4.35 15.76 -38.68
C HIS A 115 5.37 15.23 -39.66
N ASP A 116 6.56 15.81 -39.69
CA ASP A 116 7.67 15.47 -40.57
C ASP A 116 8.54 14.33 -40.04
N LEU A 117 8.36 13.99 -38.75
CA LEU A 117 9.07 12.90 -38.11
C LEU A 117 8.30 11.58 -38.26
N ARG A 118 9.00 10.47 -38.06
CA ARG A 118 8.46 9.11 -38.15
C ARG A 118 8.49 8.48 -36.78
N GLY A 119 7.38 7.94 -36.32
CA GLY A 119 7.31 7.11 -35.14
C GLY A 119 7.63 5.64 -35.43
N GLU A 120 8.01 4.92 -34.39
CA GLU A 120 8.28 3.49 -34.43
C GLU A 120 7.63 2.78 -33.24
N LEU A 121 6.91 1.69 -33.50
CA LEU A 121 6.39 0.81 -32.46
C LEU A 121 7.27 -0.43 -32.38
N ARG A 122 8.00 -0.57 -31.28
CA ARG A 122 8.87 -1.72 -31.01
C ARG A 122 8.19 -2.68 -30.05
N PHE A 123 8.30 -3.97 -30.27
CA PHE A 123 7.64 -4.94 -29.41
C PHE A 123 8.50 -6.18 -29.21
N ARG A 124 8.26 -6.85 -28.10
CA ARG A 124 8.82 -8.18 -27.79
C ARG A 124 7.72 -9.21 -27.65
N THR A 125 8.03 -10.41 -28.11
CA THR A 125 7.24 -11.61 -27.81
C THR A 125 8.12 -12.65 -27.14
N ALA A 126 7.52 -13.67 -26.56
CA ALA A 126 8.25 -14.81 -25.99
C ALA A 126 9.19 -15.50 -27.01
N THR A 127 8.97 -15.30 -28.31
CA THR A 127 9.76 -15.93 -29.39
C THR A 127 10.82 -14.98 -29.98
N THR A 128 10.79 -13.68 -29.75
CA THR A 128 11.73 -12.72 -30.32
C THR A 128 13.04 -12.58 -29.51
N GLY A 129 13.10 -13.11 -28.30
CA GLY A 129 14.27 -13.00 -27.44
C GLY A 129 14.62 -11.54 -27.11
N ASN A 130 15.90 -11.17 -27.29
CA ASN A 130 16.38 -9.79 -27.05
C ASN A 130 16.25 -8.88 -28.28
N ASP A 131 15.76 -9.37 -29.41
CA ASP A 131 15.55 -8.54 -30.59
C ASP A 131 14.22 -7.80 -30.45
N TYR A 132 14.20 -6.54 -30.86
CA TYR A 132 12.99 -5.69 -30.90
C TYR A 132 12.56 -5.48 -32.34
N PRO A 133 11.67 -6.31 -32.92
CA PRO A 133 10.99 -5.99 -34.16
C PRO A 133 10.35 -4.59 -34.06
N CYS A 134 10.38 -3.86 -35.14
CA CYS A 134 9.92 -2.49 -35.16
C CYS A 134 8.99 -2.27 -36.35
N GLN A 135 7.81 -1.72 -36.10
CA GLN A 135 6.85 -1.26 -37.09
C GLN A 135 6.88 0.27 -37.17
N PRO A 136 7.37 0.84 -38.29
CA PRO A 136 7.37 2.28 -38.47
C PRO A 136 5.98 2.82 -38.87
N PHE A 137 5.64 4.00 -38.40
CA PHE A 137 4.43 4.71 -38.77
C PHE A 137 4.70 6.22 -39.00
N ARG A 138 3.76 6.94 -39.60
CA ARG A 138 3.87 8.36 -39.87
C ARG A 138 2.65 9.10 -39.32
N TYR A 139 2.90 10.32 -38.84
CA TYR A 139 1.83 11.21 -38.40
C TYR A 139 1.17 11.87 -39.62
N GLN A 140 -0.12 12.17 -39.49
CA GLN A 140 -0.84 13.01 -40.44
C GLN A 140 -0.43 14.47 -40.25
N ALA A 141 -0.53 15.29 -41.30
CA ALA A 141 -0.21 16.72 -41.24
C ALA A 141 -1.38 17.52 -40.60
N THR A 142 -1.61 17.26 -39.28
CA THR A 142 -2.64 17.92 -38.49
C THR A 142 -2.16 18.11 -37.06
N ASP A 143 -2.45 19.24 -36.45
CA ASP A 143 -2.19 19.53 -35.02
C ASP A 143 -3.35 19.03 -34.14
N ASP A 144 -4.35 18.38 -34.70
CA ASP A 144 -5.49 17.79 -33.99
C ASP A 144 -5.25 16.30 -33.69
N TRP A 145 -6.16 15.70 -32.94
CA TRP A 145 -6.13 14.26 -32.65
C TRP A 145 -6.15 13.44 -33.92
N GLN A 146 -5.28 12.49 -34.03
CA GLN A 146 -5.15 11.62 -35.17
C GLN A 146 -5.07 10.15 -34.75
N LEU A 147 -5.68 9.28 -35.56
CA LEU A 147 -5.60 7.84 -35.38
C LEU A 147 -4.33 7.29 -36.05
N VAL A 148 -3.54 6.57 -35.26
CA VAL A 148 -2.42 5.75 -35.73
C VAL A 148 -2.79 4.28 -35.57
N VAL A 149 -2.84 3.54 -36.67
CA VAL A 149 -3.04 2.08 -36.65
C VAL A 149 -1.78 1.39 -37.16
N VAL A 150 -1.29 0.43 -36.38
CA VAL A 150 -0.05 -0.32 -36.65
C VAL A 150 -0.37 -1.81 -36.73
N ASP A 151 -0.05 -2.44 -37.85
CA ASP A 151 -0.09 -3.90 -38.04
C ASP A 151 1.16 -4.54 -37.41
N LEU A 152 1.00 -5.21 -36.28
CA LEU A 152 2.08 -5.85 -35.53
C LEU A 152 2.64 -7.08 -36.26
N THR A 153 1.92 -7.61 -37.27
CA THR A 153 2.23 -8.86 -37.98
C THR A 153 2.76 -8.65 -39.39
N ASP A 154 2.68 -7.43 -39.95
CA ASP A 154 3.13 -7.13 -41.32
C ASP A 154 4.65 -7.17 -41.45
N ARG A 155 5.15 -8.29 -41.89
CA ARG A 155 6.60 -8.50 -42.11
C ARG A 155 7.18 -7.68 -43.26
N ALA A 156 6.36 -7.17 -44.16
CA ALA A 156 6.84 -6.42 -45.31
C ALA A 156 7.32 -5.03 -44.93
N THR A 157 6.75 -4.45 -43.85
CA THR A 157 7.09 -3.14 -43.32
C THR A 157 8.00 -3.20 -42.08
N MET A 158 8.10 -4.39 -41.48
CA MET A 158 8.87 -4.58 -40.23
C MET A 158 10.36 -4.39 -40.47
N ILE A 159 11.00 -3.57 -39.61
CA ILE A 159 12.44 -3.33 -39.61
C ILE A 159 13.09 -3.93 -38.33
N TYR A 160 14.39 -4.19 -38.40
CA TYR A 160 15.18 -4.80 -37.31
C TYR A 160 14.76 -6.22 -36.91
N ALA A 161 13.93 -6.88 -37.70
CA ALA A 161 13.60 -8.29 -37.48
C ALA A 161 14.68 -9.19 -38.14
N SER A 162 15.22 -10.16 -37.43
CA SER A 162 16.09 -11.18 -38.01
C SER A 162 15.32 -12.03 -39.01
N ALA A 163 15.98 -12.46 -40.09
CA ALA A 163 15.37 -13.32 -41.09
C ALA A 163 14.86 -14.62 -40.45
N GLY A 164 13.54 -14.82 -40.43
CA GLY A 164 12.89 -15.99 -39.83
C GLY A 164 12.15 -15.77 -38.53
N MET A 165 12.23 -14.58 -37.92
CA MET A 165 11.40 -14.22 -36.75
C MET A 165 9.94 -14.08 -37.18
N ALA A 166 9.07 -14.80 -36.48
CA ALA A 166 7.64 -14.61 -36.57
C ALA A 166 7.23 -13.71 -35.39
N ALA A 167 6.50 -12.65 -35.64
CA ALA A 167 5.75 -11.98 -34.59
C ALA A 167 4.59 -12.91 -34.19
N THR A 168 4.88 -13.89 -33.34
CA THR A 168 3.92 -14.91 -32.91
C THR A 168 4.13 -15.15 -31.41
N GLY A 169 3.04 -15.34 -30.70
CA GLY A 169 3.05 -15.59 -29.27
C GLY A 169 2.76 -14.36 -28.41
N ALA A 170 2.79 -14.55 -27.11
CA ALA A 170 2.47 -13.52 -26.13
C ALA A 170 3.42 -12.32 -26.26
N LEU A 171 2.85 -11.12 -26.31
CA LEU A 171 3.57 -9.87 -26.21
C LEU A 171 4.07 -9.70 -24.77
N THR A 172 5.36 -9.43 -24.63
CA THR A 172 5.98 -9.20 -23.32
C THR A 172 6.33 -7.74 -23.07
N ASN A 173 6.41 -6.92 -24.12
CA ASN A 173 6.66 -5.48 -24.04
C ASN A 173 6.23 -4.82 -25.35
N ILE A 174 5.66 -3.63 -25.26
CA ILE A 174 5.51 -2.67 -26.37
C ILE A 174 6.21 -1.37 -25.96
N ARG A 175 7.08 -0.87 -26.82
CA ARG A 175 7.80 0.39 -26.67
C ARG A 175 7.41 1.32 -27.82
N LEU A 176 6.94 2.49 -27.51
CA LEU A 176 6.65 3.56 -28.44
C LEU A 176 7.86 4.51 -28.51
N ASP A 177 8.57 4.48 -29.63
CA ASP A 177 9.56 5.50 -29.99
C ASP A 177 8.80 6.55 -30.81
N MET A 178 8.39 7.65 -30.15
CA MET A 178 7.55 8.67 -30.78
C MET A 178 8.18 9.21 -32.04
N PHE A 179 9.51 9.33 -32.02
CA PHE A 179 10.28 9.79 -33.16
C PHE A 179 11.53 8.92 -33.30
N ASN A 180 11.86 8.54 -34.52
CA ASN A 180 13.02 7.68 -34.80
C ASN A 180 14.35 8.44 -34.84
N ASN A 181 14.39 9.69 -34.42
CA ASN A 181 15.54 10.58 -34.34
C ASN A 181 15.31 11.57 -33.20
N ASP A 182 16.35 12.37 -32.93
CA ASP A 182 16.26 13.47 -31.98
C ASP A 182 15.08 14.41 -32.32
N CYS A 183 14.38 14.87 -31.31
CA CYS A 183 13.32 15.84 -31.44
C CYS A 183 13.61 17.11 -30.63
N PRO A 184 13.02 18.28 -30.98
CA PRO A 184 13.07 19.46 -30.12
C PRO A 184 12.44 19.15 -28.74
N SER A 185 13.05 19.67 -27.67
CA SER A 185 12.56 19.43 -26.29
C SER A 185 11.23 20.16 -25.99
N ASP A 186 10.82 21.12 -26.82
CA ASP A 186 9.53 21.84 -26.77
C ASP A 186 8.43 21.16 -27.59
N THR A 187 8.63 19.92 -28.04
CA THR A 187 7.67 19.18 -28.87
C THR A 187 6.41 18.87 -28.07
N LEU A 188 5.24 19.15 -28.66
CA LEU A 188 3.97 18.65 -28.16
C LEU A 188 3.79 17.19 -28.56
N TYR A 189 3.56 16.31 -27.58
CA TYR A 189 3.11 14.94 -27.83
C TYR A 189 2.18 14.49 -26.72
N GLU A 190 0.98 14.06 -27.14
CA GLU A 190 -0.06 13.60 -26.22
C GLU A 190 -0.68 12.30 -26.75
N ILE A 191 -1.01 11.40 -25.85
CA ILE A 191 -1.72 10.15 -26.12
C ILE A 191 -3.03 10.16 -25.35
N ARG A 192 -4.17 10.02 -26.05
CA ARG A 192 -5.50 9.96 -25.45
C ARG A 192 -5.83 8.53 -24.97
N ALA A 193 -5.62 7.58 -25.85
CA ALA A 193 -5.89 6.17 -25.60
C ALA A 193 -5.16 5.30 -26.61
N TYR A 194 -5.02 3.99 -26.31
CA TYR A 194 -4.63 2.96 -27.28
C TYR A 194 -5.40 1.67 -27.03
N GLY A 195 -5.58 0.89 -28.09
CA GLY A 195 -6.29 -0.39 -28.02
C GLY A 195 -5.70 -1.44 -28.96
N LEU A 196 -5.99 -2.71 -28.68
CA LEU A 196 -5.53 -3.85 -29.47
C LEU A 196 -6.71 -4.58 -30.12
N TYR A 197 -6.58 -4.87 -31.42
CA TYR A 197 -7.62 -5.42 -32.25
C TYR A 197 -7.13 -6.66 -33.03
N ASP A 198 -8.06 -7.54 -33.34
CA ASP A 198 -7.81 -8.72 -34.16
C ASP A 198 -7.86 -8.42 -35.69
N ASN A 199 -8.48 -7.33 -36.10
CA ASN A 199 -8.61 -6.95 -37.51
C ASN A 199 -8.50 -5.42 -37.74
N ALA A 200 -8.12 -5.03 -38.94
CA ALA A 200 -7.88 -3.66 -39.35
C ALA A 200 -9.16 -2.80 -39.44
N ALA A 201 -10.31 -3.41 -39.77
CA ALA A 201 -11.54 -2.64 -39.91
C ALA A 201 -12.05 -2.12 -38.57
N ASP A 202 -12.02 -2.99 -37.56
CA ASP A 202 -12.39 -2.58 -36.20
C ASP A 202 -11.36 -1.62 -35.59
N ALA A 203 -10.05 -1.84 -35.82
CA ALA A 203 -9.01 -0.89 -35.41
C ALA A 203 -9.20 0.52 -35.99
N ALA A 204 -9.72 0.64 -37.21
CA ALA A 204 -10.01 1.91 -37.82
C ALA A 204 -11.16 2.67 -37.14
N THR A 205 -12.08 1.99 -36.47
CA THR A 205 -13.19 2.61 -35.69
C THR A 205 -12.70 3.29 -34.43
N PHE A 206 -11.44 3.09 -33.99
CA PHE A 206 -10.88 3.70 -32.80
C PHE A 206 -10.78 5.24 -32.89
N VAL A 207 -10.91 5.82 -34.08
CA VAL A 207 -11.07 7.26 -34.30
C VAL A 207 -12.32 7.82 -33.58
N HIS A 208 -13.33 6.98 -33.37
CA HIS A 208 -14.57 7.30 -32.65
C HIS A 208 -14.51 6.90 -31.16
N PHE A 209 -13.30 6.70 -30.61
CA PHE A 209 -13.12 6.44 -29.19
C PHE A 209 -13.81 7.52 -28.36
N PRO A 210 -14.68 7.18 -27.41
CA PRO A 210 -15.51 8.15 -26.70
C PRO A 210 -14.69 9.22 -26.00
N ASP A 211 -15.03 10.49 -26.22
CA ASP A 211 -14.47 11.60 -25.46
C ASP A 211 -14.98 11.55 -24.02
N ALA A 212 -14.08 11.39 -23.07
CA ALA A 212 -14.40 11.48 -21.65
C ALA A 212 -14.53 12.94 -21.15
N VAL A 213 -14.53 13.93 -22.05
CA VAL A 213 -14.69 15.35 -21.69
C VAL A 213 -16.00 15.89 -22.25
N GLY A 214 -17.00 15.96 -21.37
CA GLY A 214 -18.08 16.88 -21.27
C GLY A 214 -18.63 17.56 -22.54
N THR A 215 -19.49 16.87 -23.26
CA THR A 215 -20.76 17.48 -23.66
C THR A 215 -21.82 16.79 -22.82
N GLU A 216 -22.57 17.57 -22.03
CA GLU A 216 -23.82 17.13 -21.41
C GLU A 216 -24.80 16.71 -22.53
N THR A 217 -24.61 15.52 -23.05
CA THR A 217 -25.75 14.73 -23.50
C THR A 217 -26.38 14.24 -22.22
N GLU A 218 -27.65 14.57 -21.99
CA GLU A 218 -28.46 13.89 -20.99
C GLU A 218 -28.25 12.39 -21.19
N THR A 219 -27.29 11.82 -20.43
CA THR A 219 -27.18 10.40 -20.25
C THR A 219 -28.48 10.02 -19.58
N GLU A 220 -29.23 9.10 -20.17
CA GLU A 220 -30.23 8.37 -19.41
C GLU A 220 -29.54 7.97 -18.09
N PRO A 221 -30.17 8.26 -16.94
CA PRO A 221 -29.55 7.94 -15.64
C PRO A 221 -29.14 6.47 -15.70
N GLU A 222 -27.88 6.18 -15.31
CA GLU A 222 -27.44 4.80 -15.15
C GLU A 222 -28.52 4.05 -14.41
N PRO A 223 -28.94 2.88 -14.90
CA PRO A 223 -30.05 2.16 -14.28
C PRO A 223 -29.73 2.00 -12.80
N THR A 224 -30.56 2.57 -11.95
CA THR A 224 -30.46 2.42 -10.50
C THR A 224 -30.19 0.95 -10.21
N PRO A 225 -29.12 0.58 -9.46
CA PRO A 225 -28.81 -0.81 -9.19
C PRO A 225 -30.05 -1.51 -8.66
N ASP A 226 -30.42 -2.60 -9.29
CA ASP A 226 -31.56 -3.39 -8.85
C ASP A 226 -31.15 -4.21 -7.61
N TYR A 227 -31.37 -3.63 -6.45
CA TYR A 227 -31.12 -4.33 -5.18
C TYR A 227 -32.08 -5.51 -4.93
N SER A 228 -33.05 -5.75 -5.82
CA SER A 228 -33.98 -6.88 -5.68
C SER A 228 -33.25 -8.22 -5.67
N ALA A 229 -32.15 -8.34 -6.39
CA ALA A 229 -31.30 -9.54 -6.39
C ALA A 229 -30.67 -9.80 -5.02
N ILE A 230 -30.30 -8.74 -4.28
CA ILE A 230 -29.78 -8.84 -2.92
C ILE A 230 -30.84 -9.36 -1.97
N TRP A 231 -32.09 -8.86 -2.11
CA TRP A 231 -33.21 -9.30 -1.30
C TRP A 231 -33.65 -10.72 -1.65
N SER A 232 -33.55 -11.10 -2.92
CA SER A 232 -33.90 -12.46 -3.37
C SER A 232 -32.87 -13.52 -2.98
N GLY A 233 -31.70 -13.10 -2.53
CA GLY A 233 -30.61 -13.98 -2.13
C GLY A 233 -29.68 -14.43 -3.25
N GLU A 234 -29.80 -13.88 -4.44
CA GLU A 234 -28.97 -14.26 -5.60
C GLU A 234 -27.66 -13.46 -5.65
N ALA A 235 -27.65 -12.17 -5.34
CA ALA A 235 -26.49 -11.30 -5.47
C ALA A 235 -25.32 -11.66 -4.52
N TYR A 236 -25.61 -12.14 -3.30
CA TYR A 236 -24.59 -12.56 -2.35
C TYR A 236 -24.15 -14.02 -2.52
N ALA A 237 -24.57 -14.68 -3.60
CA ALA A 237 -24.14 -16.03 -3.94
C ALA A 237 -22.65 -16.11 -4.25
N SER A 238 -21.99 -15.01 -4.68
CA SER A 238 -20.55 -14.99 -4.94
C SER A 238 -19.74 -15.31 -3.69
N PRO A 239 -18.97 -16.40 -3.68
CA PRO A 239 -18.09 -16.72 -2.56
C PRO A 239 -17.04 -15.62 -2.31
N ALA A 240 -16.59 -14.91 -3.34
CA ALA A 240 -15.49 -13.95 -3.27
C ALA A 240 -15.70 -12.82 -2.23
N LEU A 241 -16.95 -12.46 -1.91
CA LEU A 241 -17.30 -11.41 -0.96
C LEU A 241 -17.43 -11.91 0.51
N ARG A 242 -17.12 -13.17 0.76
CA ARG A 242 -17.23 -13.81 2.09
C ARG A 242 -15.89 -13.92 2.79
N LEU A 243 -15.89 -14.51 3.98
CA LEU A 243 -14.68 -14.79 4.75
C LEU A 243 -13.74 -15.73 3.99
N ARG A 244 -12.42 -15.51 4.12
CA ARG A 244 -11.38 -16.47 3.71
C ARG A 244 -10.86 -17.21 4.92
N MET A 245 -10.67 -18.52 4.79
CA MET A 245 -10.05 -19.34 5.83
C MET A 245 -8.54 -19.29 5.68
N ARG A 246 -7.82 -18.83 6.71
CA ARG A 246 -6.37 -18.97 6.81
C ARG A 246 -6.05 -20.42 7.17
N TRP A 247 -5.45 -21.15 6.24
CA TRP A 247 -5.14 -22.56 6.38
C TRP A 247 -3.65 -22.80 6.21
N LEU A 248 -2.89 -22.74 7.31
CA LEU A 248 -1.43 -22.88 7.32
C LEU A 248 -0.95 -24.26 7.79
N THR A 249 -1.84 -25.21 7.99
CA THR A 249 -1.44 -26.53 8.55
C THR A 249 -1.24 -27.58 7.47
N TYR A 250 -0.24 -28.34 7.67
CA TYR A 250 0.25 -29.66 7.24
C TYR A 250 -0.68 -30.50 6.36
N GLY A 251 -1.44 -29.97 5.43
CA GLY A 251 -2.34 -30.95 5.06
C GLY A 251 -3.26 -30.77 3.89
N PHE A 252 -2.96 -29.96 2.91
CA PHE A 252 -3.54 -30.22 1.61
C PHE A 252 -2.90 -31.47 1.00
N THR A 253 -3.40 -32.62 1.37
CA THR A 253 -3.09 -33.86 0.65
C THR A 253 -4.07 -34.09 -0.51
N ASN A 254 -5.18 -33.32 -0.53
CA ASN A 254 -6.24 -33.36 -1.55
C ASN A 254 -7.15 -32.12 -1.45
N THR A 255 -8.22 -32.06 -2.26
CA THR A 255 -9.17 -30.94 -2.32
C THR A 255 -10.28 -30.97 -1.27
N ALA A 256 -10.42 -32.04 -0.48
CA ALA A 256 -11.52 -32.18 0.48
C ALA A 256 -11.61 -31.06 1.53
N PRO A 257 -10.50 -30.43 1.99
CA PRO A 257 -10.61 -29.25 2.85
C PRO A 257 -11.34 -28.09 2.21
N ILE A 258 -11.17 -27.88 0.89
CA ILE A 258 -11.87 -26.83 0.13
C ILE A 258 -13.37 -27.09 0.13
N ASP A 259 -13.81 -28.32 -0.12
CA ASP A 259 -15.23 -28.70 -0.04
C ASP A 259 -15.80 -28.43 1.34
N SER A 260 -15.03 -28.71 2.40
CA SER A 260 -15.43 -28.44 3.78
C SER A 260 -15.58 -26.96 4.04
N PHE A 261 -14.63 -26.11 3.60
CA PHE A 261 -14.70 -24.66 3.77
C PHE A 261 -15.88 -24.08 2.98
N LEU A 262 -16.03 -24.44 1.71
CA LEU A 262 -17.16 -23.98 0.90
C LEU A 262 -18.51 -24.36 1.53
N SER A 263 -18.63 -25.59 2.07
CA SER A 263 -19.82 -26.06 2.73
C SER A 263 -20.13 -25.36 4.07
N ALA A 264 -19.13 -24.73 4.70
CA ALA A 264 -19.29 -23.86 5.86
C ALA A 264 -19.46 -22.38 5.45
N GLY A 265 -19.61 -22.10 4.14
CA GLY A 265 -19.90 -20.80 3.59
C GLY A 265 -18.68 -19.94 3.25
N TYR A 266 -17.45 -20.40 3.51
CA TYR A 266 -16.23 -19.62 3.20
C TYR A 266 -16.10 -19.32 1.72
N GLY A 267 -15.67 -18.11 1.40
CA GLY A 267 -15.49 -17.62 0.06
C GLY A 267 -14.06 -17.65 -0.46
N GLY A 268 -13.13 -18.15 0.33
CA GLY A 268 -11.73 -18.23 -0.09
C GLY A 268 -10.84 -18.93 0.93
N VAL A 269 -9.56 -19.00 0.58
CA VAL A 269 -8.52 -19.59 1.41
C VAL A 269 -7.23 -18.79 1.32
N VAL A 270 -6.53 -18.66 2.46
CA VAL A 270 -5.16 -18.15 2.54
C VAL A 270 -4.27 -19.33 2.97
N SER A 271 -3.28 -19.71 2.17
CA SER A 271 -2.40 -20.85 2.46
C SER A 271 -1.00 -20.67 1.87
N ASN A 272 -0.13 -21.64 2.10
CA ASN A 272 1.23 -21.68 1.58
C ASN A 272 1.73 -23.12 1.43
N VAL A 273 3.00 -23.29 1.06
CA VAL A 273 3.66 -24.61 0.92
C VAL A 273 4.28 -25.10 2.22
N ASN A 274 3.65 -24.83 3.36
CA ASN A 274 4.10 -25.28 4.68
C ASN A 274 3.54 -26.69 5.01
N PHE A 275 3.79 -27.67 4.15
CA PHE A 275 3.30 -29.05 4.34
C PHE A 275 4.32 -29.94 5.05
N THR A 276 5.59 -29.60 4.92
CA THR A 276 6.72 -30.32 5.53
C THR A 276 7.78 -29.33 6.04
N PRO A 277 8.78 -29.79 6.81
CA PRO A 277 9.90 -28.94 7.22
C PRO A 277 10.77 -28.41 6.07
N THR A 278 10.45 -28.78 4.83
CA THR A 278 11.19 -28.35 3.61
C THR A 278 10.62 -27.11 2.97
N TYR A 279 9.96 -26.26 3.73
CA TYR A 279 9.32 -25.03 3.27
C TYR A 279 10.06 -24.33 2.10
N LEU A 280 9.36 -24.10 1.00
CA LEU A 280 9.84 -23.52 -0.26
C LEU A 280 10.88 -24.38 -1.04
N ARG A 281 11.17 -25.63 -0.64
CA ARG A 281 12.25 -26.44 -1.24
C ARG A 281 11.77 -27.69 -1.97
N ASP A 282 10.52 -28.11 -1.78
CA ASP A 282 9.95 -29.30 -2.44
C ASP A 282 8.93 -28.90 -3.52
N ASP A 283 9.25 -29.16 -4.77
CA ASP A 283 8.41 -28.83 -5.91
C ASP A 283 7.02 -29.48 -5.86
N ARG A 284 6.91 -30.66 -5.23
CA ARG A 284 5.62 -31.38 -5.07
C ARG A 284 4.63 -30.60 -4.21
N GLU A 285 5.10 -29.79 -3.29
CA GLU A 285 4.24 -28.96 -2.43
C GLU A 285 3.61 -27.82 -3.25
N PHE A 286 4.36 -27.23 -4.17
CA PHE A 286 3.83 -26.24 -5.12
C PHE A 286 2.84 -26.85 -6.12
N GLU A 287 3.13 -28.06 -6.62
CA GLU A 287 2.21 -28.78 -7.49
C GLU A 287 0.88 -29.12 -6.79
N LEU A 288 0.95 -29.46 -5.50
CA LEU A 288 -0.24 -29.74 -4.71
C LEU A 288 -1.04 -28.44 -4.45
N LEU A 289 -0.38 -27.36 -4.05
CA LEU A 289 -1.02 -26.05 -3.82
C LEU A 289 -1.68 -25.56 -5.12
N ALA A 290 -0.99 -25.65 -6.26
CA ALA A 290 -1.52 -25.31 -7.58
C ALA A 290 -2.83 -26.04 -7.88
N LYS A 291 -2.87 -27.36 -7.68
CA LYS A 291 -4.09 -28.17 -7.88
C LYS A 291 -5.24 -27.77 -6.96
N VAL A 292 -4.92 -27.44 -5.71
CA VAL A 292 -5.92 -27.03 -4.71
C VAL A 292 -6.48 -25.65 -5.09
N TYR A 293 -5.62 -24.74 -5.55
CA TYR A 293 -6.04 -23.39 -5.96
C TYR A 293 -6.84 -23.42 -7.27
N ASP A 294 -6.43 -24.21 -8.26
CA ASP A 294 -7.24 -24.44 -9.47
C ASP A 294 -8.64 -24.96 -9.12
N TYR A 295 -8.73 -25.88 -8.17
CA TYR A 295 -10.00 -26.45 -7.72
C TYR A 295 -10.86 -25.39 -6.99
N ALA A 296 -10.27 -24.66 -6.02
CA ALA A 296 -10.96 -23.63 -5.25
C ALA A 296 -11.49 -22.50 -6.16
N ASN A 297 -10.65 -22.04 -7.08
CA ASN A 297 -11.03 -21.02 -8.07
C ASN A 297 -12.14 -21.51 -9.00
N GLY A 298 -12.08 -22.78 -9.46
CA GLY A 298 -13.16 -23.40 -10.22
C GLY A 298 -14.51 -23.46 -9.50
N LEU A 299 -14.52 -23.30 -8.17
CA LEU A 299 -15.73 -23.19 -7.33
C LEU A 299 -16.10 -21.72 -7.02
N GLY A 300 -15.39 -20.74 -7.60
CA GLY A 300 -15.59 -19.30 -7.37
C GLY A 300 -15.01 -18.77 -6.06
N MET A 301 -14.11 -19.53 -5.42
CA MET A 301 -13.41 -19.09 -4.22
C MET A 301 -12.15 -18.28 -4.57
N THR A 302 -11.84 -17.27 -3.77
CA THR A 302 -10.59 -16.50 -3.87
C THR A 302 -9.43 -17.25 -3.19
N THR A 303 -8.21 -17.08 -3.69
CA THR A 303 -7.03 -17.78 -3.16
C THR A 303 -5.88 -16.83 -2.96
N TRP A 304 -5.38 -16.73 -1.73
CA TRP A 304 -4.26 -15.90 -1.33
C TRP A 304 -3.08 -16.75 -0.86
N ILE A 305 -1.86 -16.27 -1.08
CA ILE A 305 -0.65 -16.92 -0.58
C ILE A 305 -0.17 -16.21 0.68
N TYR A 306 0.00 -16.97 1.76
CA TYR A 306 0.73 -16.55 2.95
C TYR A 306 2.23 -16.64 2.68
N ASP A 307 2.94 -15.50 2.75
CA ASP A 307 4.30 -15.37 2.20
C ASP A 307 5.43 -15.91 3.06
N GLU A 308 5.12 -16.45 4.26
CA GLU A 308 6.11 -16.91 5.21
C GLU A 308 5.77 -18.33 5.74
N TYR A 309 6.71 -18.98 6.39
CA TYR A 309 6.49 -20.24 7.13
C TYR A 309 5.60 -19.99 8.35
N GLN A 310 6.01 -19.07 9.18
CA GLN A 310 5.30 -18.49 10.32
C GLN A 310 5.80 -17.06 10.53
N TRP A 311 4.98 -16.21 11.12
CA TRP A 311 5.33 -14.82 11.40
C TRP A 311 6.63 -14.67 12.22
N PRO A 312 7.29 -13.53 12.18
CA PRO A 312 7.05 -12.41 11.25
C PRO A 312 7.59 -12.69 9.85
N SER A 313 6.93 -12.13 8.83
CA SER A 313 7.31 -12.23 7.43
C SER A 313 8.65 -11.54 7.12
N GLY A 314 9.28 -11.93 6.02
CA GLY A 314 10.52 -11.36 5.50
C GLY A 314 11.74 -12.27 5.63
N LYS A 315 11.62 -13.46 6.26
CA LYS A 315 12.74 -14.38 6.53
C LYS A 315 12.83 -15.55 5.55
N ALA A 316 11.69 -15.93 4.91
CA ALA A 316 11.56 -17.16 4.16
C ALA A 316 12.08 -18.38 4.96
N PHE A 317 11.63 -18.50 6.21
CA PHE A 317 12.11 -19.52 7.17
C PHE A 317 13.65 -19.51 7.35
N GLY A 318 14.24 -18.32 7.42
CA GLY A 318 15.67 -18.11 7.59
C GLY A 318 16.51 -18.25 6.31
N GLN A 319 15.91 -18.63 5.17
CA GLN A 319 16.62 -18.82 3.90
C GLN A 319 17.21 -17.50 3.35
N VAL A 320 16.65 -16.34 3.68
CA VAL A 320 17.21 -15.04 3.29
C VAL A 320 18.61 -14.86 3.83
N LEU A 321 18.89 -15.29 5.07
CA LEU A 321 20.20 -15.17 5.72
C LEU A 321 21.18 -16.28 5.38
N GLU A 322 20.77 -17.32 4.65
CA GLU A 322 21.68 -18.39 4.24
C GLU A 322 22.77 -17.89 3.29
N GLY A 323 24.02 -17.87 3.78
CA GLY A 323 25.17 -17.31 3.03
C GLY A 323 25.23 -15.78 2.97
N HIS A 324 24.30 -15.06 3.62
CA HIS A 324 24.13 -13.61 3.58
C HIS A 324 24.00 -13.03 5.00
N GLY A 325 25.05 -13.19 5.82
CA GLY A 325 25.07 -12.63 7.17
C GLY A 325 25.02 -11.09 7.23
N GLU A 326 25.30 -10.42 6.12
CA GLU A 326 25.18 -8.98 5.94
C GLU A 326 23.72 -8.48 5.87
N TYR A 327 22.78 -9.35 5.62
CA TYR A 327 21.34 -9.05 5.60
C TYR A 327 20.67 -9.20 6.97
N GLU A 328 21.42 -9.52 8.01
CA GLU A 328 20.87 -9.69 9.35
C GLU A 328 20.58 -8.35 10.00
N ALA A 329 19.38 -8.22 10.59
CA ALA A 329 18.91 -7.00 11.25
C ALA A 329 19.84 -6.57 12.40
N THR A 330 20.13 -5.28 12.43
CA THR A 330 20.95 -4.64 13.46
C THR A 330 20.22 -3.46 14.11
N GLY A 331 20.66 -3.11 15.30
CA GLY A 331 20.20 -1.94 16.03
C GLY A 331 21.28 -1.35 16.89
N VAL A 332 21.08 -0.15 17.40
CA VAL A 332 21.98 0.50 18.33
C VAL A 332 21.37 0.48 19.72
N GLU A 333 22.12 -0.02 20.69
CA GLU A 333 21.75 -0.01 22.11
C GLU A 333 22.64 0.99 22.87
N HIS A 334 22.05 1.72 23.80
CA HIS A 334 22.74 2.64 24.69
C HIS A 334 23.08 1.97 26.03
N HIS A 335 24.37 1.96 26.36
CA HIS A 335 24.85 1.50 27.65
C HIS A 335 25.38 2.67 28.45
N ARG A 336 24.84 2.88 29.66
CA ARG A 336 25.31 3.86 30.61
C ARG A 336 26.01 3.19 31.77
N LEU A 337 27.31 3.42 31.87
CA LEU A 337 28.15 2.94 32.95
C LEU A 337 28.57 4.10 33.87
N THR A 338 28.65 3.82 35.14
CA THR A 338 29.15 4.78 36.13
C THR A 338 30.21 4.12 36.99
N GLY A 339 31.17 4.89 37.40
CA GLY A 339 32.24 4.43 38.29
C GLY A 339 32.95 5.55 38.99
N ASN A 340 33.99 5.19 39.76
CA ASN A 340 34.85 6.15 40.45
C ASN A 340 36.27 5.59 40.40
N GLY A 341 37.20 6.36 39.81
CA GLY A 341 38.59 5.93 39.65
C GLY A 341 39.25 6.61 38.46
N SER A 342 40.41 6.05 38.04
CA SER A 342 41.26 6.64 37.04
C SER A 342 41.05 6.09 35.61
N THR A 343 40.13 5.15 35.47
CA THR A 343 39.88 4.50 34.15
C THR A 343 38.39 4.19 33.97
N ALA A 344 37.87 4.50 32.82
CA ALA A 344 36.55 4.10 32.33
C ALA A 344 36.72 3.28 31.06
N GLY A 345 35.85 2.28 30.85
CA GLY A 345 35.93 1.47 29.63
C GLY A 345 34.72 0.56 29.42
N TYR A 346 34.59 0.10 28.18
CA TYR A 346 33.57 -0.86 27.74
C TYR A 346 34.19 -1.81 26.69
N VAL A 347 33.75 -3.05 26.70
CA VAL A 347 34.13 -4.07 25.73
C VAL A 347 32.87 -4.76 25.21
N CYS A 348 32.71 -4.81 23.92
CA CYS A 348 31.61 -5.50 23.24
C CYS A 348 31.52 -6.97 23.67
N ALA A 349 30.32 -7.45 23.89
CA ALA A 349 30.04 -8.83 24.31
C ALA A 349 28.78 -9.38 23.63
N GLY A 350 28.67 -10.69 23.53
CA GLY A 350 27.46 -11.37 23.02
C GLY A 350 27.15 -10.99 21.57
N GLN A 351 26.06 -10.29 21.34
CA GLN A 351 25.57 -9.87 20.01
C GLN A 351 26.12 -8.51 19.54
N ASP A 352 26.97 -7.88 20.35
CA ASP A 352 27.59 -6.59 20.00
C ASP A 352 28.57 -6.78 18.82
N ILE A 353 28.51 -5.83 17.89
CA ILE A 353 29.34 -5.82 16.68
C ILE A 353 30.50 -4.83 16.84
N ARG A 354 30.14 -3.57 17.15
CA ARG A 354 31.13 -2.47 17.32
C ARG A 354 30.54 -1.29 18.08
N ILE A 355 31.42 -0.47 18.63
CA ILE A 355 31.05 0.80 19.27
C ILE A 355 30.95 1.89 18.20
N LEU A 356 29.78 2.51 18.06
CA LEU A 356 29.56 3.64 17.15
C LEU A 356 30.01 4.96 17.78
N ARG A 357 29.68 5.15 19.08
CA ARG A 357 29.99 6.37 19.82
C ARG A 357 30.20 6.04 21.29
N ALA A 358 31.10 6.79 21.94
CA ALA A 358 31.29 6.75 23.39
C ALA A 358 31.59 8.15 23.91
N ASP A 359 30.87 8.58 24.96
CA ASP A 359 31.04 9.88 25.60
C ASP A 359 31.36 9.67 27.08
N LEU A 360 32.50 10.18 27.52
CA LEU A 360 32.93 10.12 28.90
C LEU A 360 32.72 11.48 29.58
N THR A 361 31.98 11.46 30.70
CA THR A 361 31.76 12.62 31.58
C THR A 361 32.44 12.36 32.93
N ASP A 362 33.35 13.24 33.35
CA ASP A 362 34.03 13.20 34.66
C ASP A 362 34.23 14.61 35.20
N ALA A 363 35.08 14.77 36.22
CA ALA A 363 35.40 16.07 36.79
C ALA A 363 36.01 17.07 35.80
N ALA A 364 36.60 16.61 34.71
CA ALA A 364 37.16 17.44 33.64
C ALA A 364 36.13 17.88 32.60
N GLY A 365 34.91 17.35 32.64
CA GLY A 365 33.79 17.63 31.70
C GLY A 365 33.44 16.44 30.83
N THR A 366 32.61 16.68 29.83
CA THR A 366 32.21 15.65 28.85
C THR A 366 33.11 15.71 27.60
N ARG A 367 33.58 14.55 27.15
CA ARG A 367 34.33 14.37 25.90
C ARG A 367 33.97 13.11 25.16
N SER A 368 33.91 13.19 23.86
CA SER A 368 33.77 12.02 22.99
C SER A 368 35.11 11.29 22.87
N LEU A 369 35.04 9.97 22.91
CA LEU A 369 36.20 9.09 22.78
C LEU A 369 36.30 8.58 21.33
N GLU A 370 37.52 8.25 20.91
CA GLU A 370 37.75 7.60 19.64
C GLU A 370 37.12 6.17 19.66
N THR A 371 36.34 5.84 18.66
CA THR A 371 35.56 4.60 18.56
C THR A 371 35.75 3.94 17.19
N GLY A 372 34.98 2.91 16.91
CA GLY A 372 35.01 2.14 15.65
C GLY A 372 35.50 0.71 15.84
N GLY A 373 36.02 0.38 17.02
CA GLY A 373 36.37 -0.98 17.43
C GLY A 373 35.34 -1.64 18.34
N THR A 374 35.77 -2.78 18.93
CA THR A 374 34.98 -3.55 19.88
C THR A 374 35.26 -3.22 21.34
N ALA A 375 36.16 -2.28 21.60
CA ALA A 375 36.49 -1.83 22.95
C ALA A 375 36.81 -0.33 22.96
N VAL A 376 36.52 0.32 24.07
CA VAL A 376 36.91 1.69 24.39
C VAL A 376 37.44 1.74 25.81
N THR A 377 38.56 2.44 26.01
CA THR A 377 39.11 2.69 27.33
C THR A 377 39.68 4.12 27.35
N ALA A 378 39.44 4.84 28.43
CA ALA A 378 39.92 6.18 28.62
C ALA A 378 40.29 6.46 30.06
N ASP A 379 41.26 7.37 30.29
CA ASP A 379 41.55 7.90 31.60
C ASP A 379 40.38 8.72 32.11
N ALA A 380 40.04 8.56 33.38
CA ALA A 380 38.92 9.25 34.05
C ALA A 380 39.39 9.93 35.34
N SER A 381 38.68 10.92 35.80
CA SER A 381 39.07 11.69 37.00
C SER A 381 37.94 11.66 38.04
N GLY A 382 38.12 10.81 39.05
CA GLY A 382 37.15 10.68 40.17
C GLY A 382 35.87 9.93 39.76
N ALA A 383 34.69 10.46 40.09
CA ALA A 383 33.43 9.90 39.66
C ALA A 383 33.21 10.19 38.17
N TRP A 384 32.86 9.14 37.43
CA TRP A 384 32.63 9.25 35.99
C TRP A 384 31.37 8.54 35.52
N ARG A 385 30.86 8.98 34.36
CA ARG A 385 29.82 8.33 33.56
C ARG A 385 30.35 8.11 32.15
N LEU A 386 30.20 6.92 31.64
CA LEU A 386 30.50 6.54 30.26
C LEU A 386 29.21 6.10 29.57
N ASP A 387 28.79 6.88 28.60
CA ASP A 387 27.69 6.55 27.71
C ASP A 387 28.24 5.93 26.43
N VAL A 388 27.83 4.69 26.08
CA VAL A 388 28.36 3.92 24.95
C VAL A 388 27.20 3.49 24.06
N TYR A 389 27.28 3.78 22.78
CA TYR A 389 26.31 3.44 21.77
C TYR A 389 26.85 2.31 20.91
N VAL A 390 26.26 1.13 21.04
CA VAL A 390 26.79 -0.12 20.50
C VAL A 390 25.89 -0.65 19.38
N LEU A 391 26.46 -0.79 18.17
CA LEU A 391 25.82 -1.53 17.08
C LEU A 391 25.82 -3.01 17.43
N ARG A 392 24.66 -3.64 17.38
CA ARG A 392 24.46 -5.05 17.71
C ARG A 392 23.46 -5.72 16.79
N LYS A 393 23.46 -7.06 16.80
CA LYS A 393 22.38 -7.84 16.21
C LYS A 393 21.14 -7.79 17.11
N THR A 394 19.94 -7.78 16.49
CA THR A 394 18.67 -7.58 17.21
C THR A 394 18.09 -8.86 17.82
N TYR A 395 18.57 -10.04 17.44
CA TYR A 395 18.09 -11.29 18.05
C TYR A 395 18.71 -11.55 19.42
N SER A 396 18.04 -12.37 20.23
CA SER A 396 18.44 -12.63 21.63
C SER A 396 19.71 -13.47 21.82
N GLY A 397 20.23 -14.08 20.74
CA GLY A 397 21.37 -14.99 20.78
C GLY A 397 21.01 -16.43 21.14
N THR A 398 19.73 -16.73 21.38
CA THR A 398 19.19 -18.07 21.58
C THR A 398 18.25 -18.40 20.44
N GLU A 399 18.68 -19.28 19.53
CA GLU A 399 17.80 -19.76 18.48
C GLU A 399 17.04 -20.98 19.02
N ASN A 400 15.80 -20.76 19.45
CA ASN A 400 14.87 -21.84 19.73
C ASN A 400 14.01 -22.07 18.49
N PRO A 401 14.07 -23.21 17.81
CA PRO A 401 13.26 -23.48 16.62
C PRO A 401 11.75 -23.44 16.87
N GLU A 402 11.33 -23.59 18.15
CA GLU A 402 9.92 -23.54 18.55
C GLU A 402 9.46 -22.12 18.93
N ASP A 403 10.37 -21.17 19.01
CA ASP A 403 10.11 -19.77 19.33
C ASP A 403 10.64 -18.87 18.22
N PHE A 404 9.79 -18.53 17.27
CA PHE A 404 10.16 -17.72 16.11
C PHE A 404 10.54 -16.29 16.49
N THR A 405 10.17 -15.84 17.68
CA THR A 405 10.54 -14.50 18.17
C THR A 405 12.01 -14.40 18.56
N THR A 406 12.68 -15.55 18.76
CA THR A 406 14.11 -15.62 19.06
C THR A 406 14.98 -15.90 17.83
N LEU A 407 14.38 -16.17 16.66
CA LEU A 407 15.12 -16.40 15.42
C LEU A 407 15.78 -15.12 14.92
N ARG A 408 16.85 -15.31 14.13
CA ARG A 408 17.53 -14.19 13.45
C ARG A 408 16.59 -13.48 12.50
N HIS A 409 16.54 -12.14 12.59
CA HIS A 409 15.72 -11.30 11.75
C HIS A 409 16.50 -10.75 10.55
N VAL A 410 15.80 -10.50 9.46
CA VAL A 410 16.31 -9.86 8.26
C VAL A 410 16.22 -8.34 8.40
N ASP A 411 17.22 -7.62 7.91
CA ASP A 411 17.18 -6.17 7.79
C ASP A 411 16.19 -5.74 6.68
N LEU A 412 14.95 -5.47 7.08
CA LEU A 412 13.87 -5.06 6.15
C LEU A 412 14.02 -3.61 5.66
N LEU A 413 14.99 -2.85 6.17
CA LEU A 413 15.40 -1.54 5.60
C LEU A 413 16.38 -1.69 4.43
N ASN A 414 16.87 -2.91 4.20
CA ASN A 414 17.80 -3.23 3.14
C ASN A 414 17.07 -3.77 1.90
N PRO A 415 16.99 -3.01 0.79
CA PRO A 415 16.23 -3.43 -0.38
C PRO A 415 16.79 -4.70 -1.04
N GLU A 416 18.11 -5.00 -0.89
CA GLU A 416 18.71 -6.22 -1.44
C GLU A 416 18.25 -7.47 -0.65
N ALA A 417 18.14 -7.33 0.67
CA ALA A 417 17.63 -8.41 1.52
C ALA A 417 16.17 -8.73 1.21
N VAL A 418 15.35 -7.70 1.00
CA VAL A 418 13.93 -7.86 0.62
C VAL A 418 13.79 -8.39 -0.82
N ALA A 419 14.62 -7.93 -1.77
CA ALA A 419 14.63 -8.50 -3.12
C ALA A 419 14.94 -10.02 -3.09
N ARG A 420 15.87 -10.45 -2.20
CA ARG A 420 16.12 -11.87 -1.98
C ARG A 420 14.93 -12.60 -1.36
N PHE A 421 14.21 -11.98 -0.43
CA PHE A 421 12.97 -12.53 0.11
C PHE A 421 11.94 -12.74 -1.00
N ILE A 422 11.71 -11.73 -1.87
CA ILE A 422 10.81 -11.82 -3.02
C ILE A 422 11.22 -12.97 -3.94
N THR A 423 12.50 -13.10 -4.26
CA THR A 423 13.01 -14.20 -5.11
C THR A 423 12.79 -15.58 -4.47
N LEU A 424 12.97 -15.70 -3.16
CA LEU A 424 12.80 -16.98 -2.46
C LEU A 424 11.34 -17.37 -2.25
N THR A 425 10.43 -16.40 -2.23
CA THR A 425 8.98 -16.59 -1.98
C THR A 425 8.16 -16.29 -3.23
N HIS A 426 7.84 -15.08 -3.49
CA HIS A 426 6.92 -14.60 -4.53
C HIS A 426 7.27 -15.13 -5.93
N GLU A 427 8.52 -14.97 -6.39
CA GLU A 427 8.98 -15.50 -7.67
C GLU A 427 8.91 -17.02 -7.72
N ARG A 428 9.27 -17.68 -6.61
CA ARG A 428 9.23 -19.14 -6.52
C ARG A 428 7.81 -19.67 -6.59
N TYR A 429 6.83 -19.03 -5.93
CA TYR A 429 5.42 -19.38 -6.09
C TYR A 429 4.98 -19.23 -7.55
N ARG A 430 5.24 -18.08 -8.18
CA ARG A 430 4.92 -17.86 -9.59
C ARG A 430 5.52 -18.94 -10.49
N ASP A 431 6.82 -19.18 -10.37
CA ASP A 431 7.54 -20.06 -11.26
C ASP A 431 7.19 -21.55 -11.06
N ARG A 432 6.85 -21.96 -9.83
CA ARG A 432 6.56 -23.36 -9.49
C ARG A 432 5.08 -23.73 -9.63
N MET A 433 4.18 -22.80 -9.38
CA MET A 433 2.75 -23.02 -9.64
C MET A 433 2.41 -22.95 -11.13
N GLY A 434 3.26 -22.29 -11.94
CA GLY A 434 3.05 -22.16 -13.38
C GLY A 434 1.68 -21.53 -13.72
N ASP A 435 0.91 -22.13 -14.61
CA ASP A 435 -0.39 -21.59 -15.06
C ASP A 435 -1.40 -21.41 -13.90
N ALA A 436 -1.29 -22.17 -12.82
CA ALA A 436 -2.19 -22.05 -11.68
C ALA A 436 -1.94 -20.76 -10.88
N PHE A 437 -0.80 -20.08 -11.06
CA PHE A 437 -0.50 -18.81 -10.41
C PHE A 437 -1.51 -17.71 -10.76
N ARG A 438 -2.10 -17.74 -11.96
CA ARG A 438 -3.18 -16.82 -12.37
C ARG A 438 -4.41 -16.83 -11.45
N ASN A 439 -4.57 -17.88 -10.64
CA ASN A 439 -5.67 -17.99 -9.68
C ASN A 439 -5.34 -17.36 -8.32
N VAL A 440 -4.11 -16.85 -8.14
CA VAL A 440 -3.69 -16.17 -6.91
C VAL A 440 -4.17 -14.74 -6.96
N ASP A 441 -5.03 -14.33 -6.01
CA ASP A 441 -5.55 -12.97 -5.94
C ASP A 441 -4.59 -12.04 -5.19
N ALA A 442 -3.93 -12.53 -4.12
CA ALA A 442 -3.03 -11.71 -3.31
C ALA A 442 -1.95 -12.52 -2.60
N PHE A 443 -0.86 -11.85 -2.25
CA PHE A 443 0.07 -12.30 -1.20
C PHE A 443 -0.29 -11.63 0.11
N PHE A 444 -0.21 -12.40 1.20
CA PHE A 444 -0.47 -11.96 2.56
C PHE A 444 0.83 -11.99 3.36
N THR A 445 1.28 -10.82 3.82
CA THR A 445 2.42 -10.65 4.72
C THR A 445 1.95 -10.51 6.17
N ASP A 446 2.66 -11.13 7.11
CA ASP A 446 2.25 -11.27 8.50
C ASP A 446 3.30 -10.67 9.43
N GLU A 447 2.95 -9.60 10.12
CA GLU A 447 3.76 -8.90 11.13
C GLU A 447 5.24 -8.66 10.75
N PRO A 448 5.60 -8.14 9.56
CA PRO A 448 6.98 -7.86 9.22
C PRO A 448 7.58 -6.87 10.22
N GLN A 449 8.74 -7.18 10.80
CA GLN A 449 9.33 -6.42 11.91
C GLN A 449 10.76 -5.99 11.61
N LEU A 450 11.14 -4.80 12.09
CA LEU A 450 12.49 -4.27 11.93
C LEU A 450 13.51 -4.87 12.91
N GLY A 451 13.07 -5.67 13.87
CA GLY A 451 13.93 -6.34 14.83
C GLY A 451 13.18 -7.36 15.67
N ASN A 452 13.84 -7.92 16.67
CA ASN A 452 13.24 -8.94 17.51
C ASN A 452 12.16 -8.36 18.43
N ARG A 453 10.97 -8.96 18.38
CA ARG A 453 9.84 -8.66 19.29
C ARG A 453 10.28 -8.78 20.74
N GLY A 454 10.12 -7.73 21.52
CA GLY A 454 10.55 -7.68 22.93
C GLY A 454 11.95 -7.11 23.19
N MET A 455 12.71 -6.75 22.16
CA MET A 455 13.95 -5.99 22.29
C MET A 455 13.72 -4.50 22.02
N ARG A 456 12.96 -3.84 22.90
CA ARG A 456 12.52 -2.44 22.73
C ARG A 456 13.54 -1.38 23.18
N LYS A 457 14.78 -1.79 23.50
CA LYS A 457 15.81 -0.88 24.03
C LYS A 457 16.85 -0.45 23.00
N TYR A 458 16.59 -0.64 21.74
CA TYR A 458 17.50 -0.22 20.69
C TYR A 458 16.74 0.54 19.60
N VAL A 459 17.46 1.42 18.94
CA VAL A 459 16.99 2.02 17.69
C VAL A 459 17.46 1.18 16.51
N VAL A 460 16.60 0.96 15.53
CA VAL A 460 16.92 0.13 14.35
C VAL A 460 18.06 0.73 13.54
N TRP A 461 18.83 -0.12 12.87
CA TRP A 461 19.99 0.32 12.12
C TRP A 461 20.20 -0.52 10.86
N THR A 462 20.55 0.15 9.76
CA THR A 462 20.92 -0.49 8.50
C THR A 462 22.24 0.09 8.00
N PRO A 463 23.05 -0.63 7.23
CA PRO A 463 24.28 -0.09 6.66
C PRO A 463 24.03 1.20 5.87
N GLY A 464 24.86 2.22 6.10
CA GLY A 464 24.76 3.52 5.42
C GLY A 464 23.64 4.44 5.91
N LEU A 465 22.98 4.13 7.05
CA LEU A 465 21.90 4.97 7.60
C LEU A 465 22.36 6.41 7.90
N GLU A 466 23.55 6.59 8.45
CA GLU A 466 24.12 7.92 8.74
C GLU A 466 24.29 8.75 7.46
N ASP A 467 24.78 8.13 6.39
CA ASP A 467 24.96 8.81 5.09
C ASP A 467 23.59 9.15 4.46
N LYS A 468 22.61 8.26 4.56
CA LYS A 468 21.23 8.51 4.12
C LYS A 468 20.62 9.66 4.92
N PHE A 469 20.80 9.69 6.24
CA PHE A 469 20.32 10.76 7.10
C PHE A 469 20.94 12.12 6.73
N ARG A 470 22.27 12.14 6.57
CA ARG A 470 22.99 13.35 6.16
C ARG A 470 22.54 13.85 4.78
N THR A 471 22.30 12.94 3.85
CA THR A 471 21.83 13.27 2.49
C THR A 471 20.43 13.88 2.55
N GLU A 472 19.53 13.30 3.33
CA GLU A 472 18.13 13.73 3.43
C GLU A 472 17.98 15.07 4.17
N TYR A 473 18.75 15.27 5.27
CA TYR A 473 18.54 16.42 6.16
C TYR A 473 19.68 17.42 6.20
N GLY A 474 20.81 17.15 5.54
CA GLY A 474 21.93 18.09 5.39
C GLY A 474 22.81 18.25 6.61
N TYR A 475 22.70 17.40 7.64
CA TYR A 475 23.55 17.42 8.84
C TYR A 475 23.79 16.00 9.39
N GLU A 476 24.79 15.84 10.26
CA GLU A 476 25.16 14.54 10.82
C GLU A 476 24.14 14.08 11.88
N LEU A 477 23.78 12.79 11.86
CA LEU A 477 22.92 12.19 12.85
C LEU A 477 23.55 12.30 14.26
N ASN A 478 22.87 12.97 15.19
CA ASN A 478 23.29 13.02 16.58
C ASN A 478 22.74 11.80 17.34
N LEU A 479 23.49 10.71 17.35
CA LEU A 479 23.07 9.44 17.95
C LEU A 479 22.54 9.55 19.40
N PRO A 480 23.14 10.33 20.32
CA PRO A 480 22.60 10.55 21.67
C PRO A 480 21.18 11.09 21.72
N SER A 481 20.79 11.92 20.74
CA SER A 481 19.42 12.49 20.68
C SER A 481 18.33 11.44 20.50
N LEU A 482 18.67 10.27 19.94
CA LEU A 482 17.71 9.16 19.75
C LEU A 482 17.33 8.51 21.09
N PHE A 483 18.22 8.54 22.08
CA PHE A 483 18.08 7.86 23.35
C PHE A 483 17.66 8.78 24.49
N SER A 484 18.02 10.06 24.43
CA SER A 484 17.70 11.04 25.47
C SER A 484 17.89 12.46 24.95
N GLY A 485 17.51 13.42 25.74
CA GLY A 485 17.62 14.85 25.44
C GLY A 485 16.28 15.49 25.11
N ASP A 486 16.14 16.75 25.55
CA ASP A 486 14.87 17.49 25.48
C ASP A 486 15.01 18.85 24.78
N THR A 487 16.16 19.11 24.16
CA THR A 487 16.31 20.34 23.37
C THR A 487 15.54 20.21 22.04
N ASP A 488 15.17 21.34 21.44
CA ASP A 488 14.50 21.34 20.14
C ASP A 488 15.34 20.64 19.08
N ALA A 489 16.68 20.74 19.16
CA ALA A 489 17.60 20.04 18.27
C ALA A 489 17.55 18.51 18.47
N ASP A 490 17.45 18.03 19.73
CA ASP A 490 17.33 16.60 20.02
C ASP A 490 16.01 16.05 19.47
N ARG A 491 14.92 16.75 19.72
CA ARG A 491 13.58 16.38 19.26
C ARG A 491 13.48 16.38 17.73
N LEU A 492 14.04 17.39 17.08
CA LEU A 492 14.08 17.47 15.61
C LEU A 492 14.89 16.31 15.03
N CYS A 493 16.06 16.02 15.55
CA CYS A 493 16.92 14.91 15.10
C CYS A 493 16.21 13.56 15.24
N ARG A 494 15.54 13.33 16.36
CA ARG A 494 14.79 12.12 16.66
C ARG A 494 13.61 11.94 15.71
N MET A 495 12.78 12.97 15.54
CA MET A 495 11.69 12.97 14.58
C MET A 495 12.17 12.66 13.17
N GLN A 496 13.23 13.31 12.71
CA GLN A 496 13.78 13.10 11.37
C GLN A 496 14.36 11.69 11.18
N TYR A 497 15.00 11.13 12.22
CA TYR A 497 15.45 9.75 12.21
C TYR A 497 14.29 8.77 11.98
N TYR A 498 13.20 8.87 12.76
CA TYR A 498 12.05 7.98 12.61
C TYR A 498 11.33 8.18 11.28
N ARG A 499 11.25 9.40 10.77
CA ARG A 499 10.70 9.66 9.42
C ARG A 499 11.53 8.99 8.33
N LEU A 500 12.87 9.02 8.44
CA LEU A 500 13.76 8.35 7.51
C LEU A 500 13.59 6.82 7.58
N VAL A 501 13.55 6.25 8.78
CA VAL A 501 13.37 4.79 8.94
C VAL A 501 12.05 4.32 8.35
N ALA A 502 10.95 5.04 8.60
CA ALA A 502 9.65 4.71 8.00
C ALA A 502 9.67 4.80 6.47
N LYS A 503 10.33 5.83 5.91
CA LYS A 503 10.55 5.96 4.46
C LYS A 503 11.28 4.76 3.89
N LEU A 504 12.41 4.40 4.50
CA LEU A 504 13.23 3.26 4.07
C LEU A 504 12.47 1.93 4.18
N PHE A 505 11.68 1.73 5.25
CA PHE A 505 10.90 0.52 5.41
C PHE A 505 9.79 0.40 4.35
N ARG A 506 9.08 1.49 4.08
CA ARG A 506 8.12 1.50 2.98
C ARG A 506 8.78 1.18 1.65
N GLU A 507 9.86 1.89 1.30
CA GLU A 507 10.54 1.75 0.00
C GLU A 507 11.13 0.34 -0.19
N SER A 508 11.78 -0.20 0.85
CA SER A 508 12.44 -1.51 0.75
C SER A 508 11.49 -2.69 0.87
N TYR A 509 10.42 -2.60 1.67
CA TYR A 509 9.55 -3.74 1.97
C TYR A 509 8.17 -3.59 1.31
N THR A 510 7.27 -2.78 1.85
CA THR A 510 5.87 -2.78 1.41
C THR A 510 5.70 -2.32 -0.03
N ALA A 511 6.36 -1.25 -0.45
CA ALA A 511 6.28 -0.76 -1.82
C ALA A 511 7.01 -1.67 -2.82
N GLN A 512 8.16 -2.26 -2.43
CA GLN A 512 8.90 -3.19 -3.30
C GLN A 512 8.10 -4.47 -3.56
N ILE A 513 7.48 -5.06 -2.53
CA ILE A 513 6.60 -6.23 -2.68
C ILE A 513 5.40 -5.88 -3.53
N SER A 514 4.76 -4.73 -3.26
CA SER A 514 3.59 -4.28 -4.05
C SER A 514 3.92 -4.03 -5.51
N ALA A 515 5.08 -3.46 -5.80
CA ALA A 515 5.54 -3.28 -7.17
C ALA A 515 5.71 -4.62 -7.89
N TRP A 516 6.31 -5.61 -7.22
CA TRP A 516 6.41 -6.96 -7.77
C TRP A 516 5.03 -7.60 -7.98
N CYS A 517 4.13 -7.48 -7.00
CA CYS A 517 2.78 -8.03 -7.08
C CYS A 517 2.01 -7.44 -8.27
N ARG A 518 1.97 -6.12 -8.40
CA ARG A 518 1.34 -5.45 -9.55
C ARG A 518 1.92 -5.90 -10.88
N ALA A 519 3.26 -6.00 -10.98
CA ALA A 519 3.93 -6.46 -12.20
C ALA A 519 3.59 -7.92 -12.56
N ASN A 520 3.06 -8.71 -11.64
CA ASN A 520 2.67 -10.10 -11.83
C ASN A 520 1.15 -10.33 -11.75
N GLY A 521 0.34 -9.26 -11.76
CA GLY A 521 -1.12 -9.33 -11.79
C GLY A 521 -1.76 -9.86 -10.51
N VAL A 522 -1.11 -9.69 -9.36
CA VAL A 522 -1.62 -10.08 -8.04
C VAL A 522 -1.56 -8.90 -7.08
N GLU A 523 -2.39 -8.92 -6.04
CA GLU A 523 -2.40 -7.89 -5.02
C GLU A 523 -1.38 -8.19 -3.90
N SER A 524 -0.94 -7.16 -3.19
CA SER A 524 -0.19 -7.27 -1.95
C SER A 524 -1.08 -6.92 -0.77
N SER A 525 -1.11 -7.78 0.23
CA SER A 525 -1.93 -7.61 1.42
C SER A 525 -1.17 -8.05 2.66
N GLY A 526 -1.76 -7.83 3.82
CA GLY A 526 -1.23 -8.21 5.10
C GLY A 526 -1.50 -7.16 6.15
N HIS A 527 -0.88 -7.33 7.29
CA HIS A 527 -0.95 -6.38 8.38
C HIS A 527 0.43 -6.21 9.03
N LEU A 528 0.54 -5.14 9.78
CA LEU A 528 1.63 -4.93 10.71
C LEU A 528 1.18 -5.40 12.11
N LEU A 529 1.93 -5.10 13.16
CA LEU A 529 1.59 -5.48 14.53
C LEU A 529 1.47 -4.22 15.40
N PHE A 530 0.60 -4.25 16.42
CA PHE A 530 0.42 -3.15 17.36
C PHE A 530 -0.10 -1.85 16.70
N GLU A 531 -1.05 -1.98 15.81
CA GLU A 531 -1.70 -0.88 15.10
C GLU A 531 -2.44 0.08 16.04
N GLU A 532 -2.64 -0.31 17.30
CA GLU A 532 -3.50 0.37 18.26
C GLU A 532 -2.95 1.70 18.78
N ASN A 533 -1.61 1.84 18.83
CA ASN A 533 -1.03 3.05 19.42
C ASN A 533 0.23 3.56 18.73
N MET A 534 0.38 4.90 18.72
CA MET A 534 1.44 5.56 17.99
C MET A 534 2.85 5.32 18.55
N ASN A 535 3.01 4.99 19.84
CA ASN A 535 4.34 4.66 20.38
C ASN A 535 4.82 3.29 19.85
N ASP A 536 3.90 2.32 19.74
CA ASP A 536 4.24 1.02 19.18
C ASP A 536 4.50 1.13 17.67
N HIS A 537 3.84 2.06 16.96
CA HIS A 537 4.17 2.38 15.56
C HIS A 537 5.63 2.83 15.41
N ILE A 538 6.17 3.58 16.37
CA ILE A 538 7.56 4.03 16.36
C ILE A 538 8.52 2.88 16.66
N GLU A 539 8.22 2.09 17.67
CA GLU A 539 9.11 1.03 18.14
C GLU A 539 9.19 -0.16 17.18
N THR A 540 8.08 -0.52 16.54
CA THR A 540 7.96 -1.77 15.76
C THR A 540 8.07 -1.51 14.27
N TYR A 541 7.54 -0.39 13.76
CA TYR A 541 7.46 -0.08 12.32
C TYR A 541 8.25 1.16 11.91
N GLY A 542 9.25 1.47 12.67
CA GLY A 542 10.20 2.51 12.32
C GLY A 542 9.65 3.93 12.31
N GLY A 543 8.48 4.17 12.93
CA GLY A 543 8.09 5.53 13.23
C GLY A 543 6.83 6.07 12.58
N ASP A 544 6.27 5.43 11.54
CA ASP A 544 5.10 5.95 10.85
C ASP A 544 4.29 4.82 10.21
N PHE A 545 3.25 4.40 10.91
CA PHE A 545 2.40 3.31 10.48
C PHE A 545 1.67 3.61 9.16
N LEU A 546 1.06 4.81 9.02
CA LEU A 546 0.31 5.18 7.81
C LEU A 546 1.20 5.18 6.58
N ARG A 547 2.42 5.69 6.70
CA ARG A 547 3.39 5.69 5.61
C ARG A 547 3.77 4.27 5.18
N VAL A 548 4.04 3.38 6.14
CA VAL A 548 4.47 2.00 5.85
C VAL A 548 3.32 1.17 5.29
N ILE A 549 2.15 1.17 5.95
CA ILE A 549 0.98 0.37 5.53
C ILE A 549 0.45 0.83 4.17
N GLY A 550 0.53 2.12 3.87
CA GLY A 550 0.18 2.71 2.56
C GLY A 550 1.09 2.27 1.40
N GLY A 551 2.06 1.39 1.63
CA GLY A 551 2.81 0.72 0.57
C GLY A 551 2.10 -0.53 0.00
N MET A 552 1.08 -1.06 0.66
CA MET A 552 0.33 -2.25 0.24
C MET A 552 -0.89 -1.87 -0.61
N THR A 553 -1.33 -2.76 -1.50
CA THR A 553 -2.54 -2.56 -2.32
C THR A 553 -3.83 -2.88 -1.56
N ILE A 554 -3.80 -3.86 -0.66
CA ILE A 554 -4.89 -4.21 0.26
C ILE A 554 -4.34 -4.17 1.69
N PRO A 555 -4.17 -2.98 2.28
CA PRO A 555 -3.68 -2.85 3.64
C PRO A 555 -4.61 -3.52 4.66
N GLY A 556 -4.07 -4.01 5.76
CA GLY A 556 -4.85 -4.70 6.77
C GLY A 556 -4.45 -4.44 8.21
N VAL A 557 -5.26 -4.96 9.11
CA VAL A 557 -5.02 -4.98 10.56
C VAL A 557 -5.17 -6.38 11.13
N ASP A 558 -4.47 -6.66 12.23
CA ASP A 558 -4.74 -7.83 13.08
C ASP A 558 -5.81 -7.48 14.12
N LEU A 559 -6.87 -8.29 14.20
CA LEU A 559 -7.96 -8.09 15.14
C LEU A 559 -8.13 -9.32 16.06
N LEU A 560 -7.52 -9.24 17.22
CA LEU A 560 -7.55 -10.33 18.19
C LEU A 560 -8.87 -10.42 18.96
N TRP A 561 -9.69 -9.38 18.96
CA TRP A 561 -10.96 -9.28 19.69
C TRP A 561 -12.11 -9.00 18.73
N VAL A 562 -13.25 -9.68 18.92
CA VAL A 562 -14.42 -9.52 18.04
C VAL A 562 -15.63 -8.93 18.75
N ASP A 563 -15.67 -8.94 20.07
CA ASP A 563 -16.76 -8.32 20.84
C ASP A 563 -16.80 -6.80 20.62
N PRO A 564 -17.86 -6.23 20.00
CA PRO A 564 -17.92 -4.83 19.67
C PRO A 564 -18.03 -3.90 20.89
N ALA A 565 -18.61 -4.36 22.00
CA ALA A 565 -18.64 -3.59 23.24
C ALA A 565 -17.23 -3.45 23.82
N HIS A 566 -16.42 -4.50 23.73
CA HIS A 566 -15.01 -4.50 24.11
C HIS A 566 -14.20 -3.54 23.22
N LEU A 567 -14.35 -3.64 21.91
CA LEU A 567 -13.66 -2.77 20.94
C LEU A 567 -13.98 -1.28 21.12
N MET A 568 -15.19 -0.94 21.55
CA MET A 568 -15.61 0.44 21.82
C MET A 568 -15.31 0.91 23.25
N SER A 569 -14.76 0.04 24.12
CA SER A 569 -14.40 0.41 25.50
C SER A 569 -13.19 1.35 25.54
N GLU A 570 -13.03 2.09 26.63
CA GLU A 570 -11.91 3.03 26.80
C GLU A 570 -10.53 2.34 26.72
N ASN A 571 -10.44 1.10 27.15
CA ASN A 571 -9.17 0.37 27.23
C ASN A 571 -8.76 -0.27 25.89
N TYR A 572 -9.71 -0.49 24.98
CA TYR A 572 -9.48 -1.23 23.75
C TYR A 572 -9.88 -0.47 22.47
N ILE A 573 -10.22 0.81 22.62
CA ILE A 573 -10.57 1.68 21.47
C ILE A 573 -9.41 1.79 20.47
N GLY A 574 -8.18 1.52 20.89
CA GLY A 574 -7.00 1.48 20.05
C GLY A 574 -7.18 0.55 18.84
N SER A 575 -7.69 -0.68 19.05
CA SER A 575 -7.95 -1.62 17.95
C SER A 575 -8.96 -1.04 16.93
N THR A 576 -10.01 -0.34 17.41
CA THR A 576 -10.96 0.37 16.56
C THR A 576 -10.30 1.52 15.78
N VAL A 577 -9.38 2.26 16.42
CA VAL A 577 -8.60 3.32 15.79
C VAL A 577 -7.62 2.74 14.76
N GLY A 578 -7.01 1.58 15.04
CA GLY A 578 -6.15 0.84 14.10
C GLY A 578 -6.87 0.54 12.77
N ILE A 579 -8.11 0.07 12.84
CA ILE A 579 -8.95 -0.13 11.64
C ILE A 579 -9.12 1.20 10.87
N ARG A 580 -9.36 2.32 11.58
CA ARG A 580 -9.52 3.62 10.91
C ARG A 580 -8.22 4.15 10.32
N TYR A 581 -7.05 3.84 10.89
CA TYR A 581 -5.76 4.14 10.25
C TYR A 581 -5.66 3.44 8.89
N VAL A 582 -5.91 2.13 8.85
CA VAL A 582 -5.80 1.35 7.61
C VAL A 582 -6.84 1.77 6.58
N ALA A 583 -8.12 1.93 6.97
CA ALA A 583 -9.17 2.41 6.09
C ALA A 583 -8.87 3.81 5.54
N SER A 584 -8.23 4.67 6.34
CA SER A 584 -7.80 6.00 5.90
C SER A 584 -6.63 5.92 4.92
N ALA A 585 -5.62 5.10 5.20
CA ALA A 585 -4.49 4.91 4.30
C ALA A 585 -4.97 4.42 2.92
N THR A 586 -5.87 3.44 2.89
CA THR A 586 -6.51 2.94 1.68
C THR A 586 -7.24 4.05 0.91
N LYS A 587 -8.11 4.81 1.62
CA LYS A 587 -8.88 5.90 1.03
C LYS A 587 -7.98 7.05 0.52
N ASN A 588 -6.90 7.36 1.23
CA ASN A 588 -5.93 8.39 0.85
C ASN A 588 -5.16 8.01 -0.43
N MET A 589 -4.99 6.71 -0.71
CA MET A 589 -4.41 6.20 -1.96
C MET A 589 -5.43 6.12 -3.12
N GLY A 590 -6.72 6.35 -2.86
CA GLY A 590 -7.78 6.16 -3.84
C GLY A 590 -8.30 4.72 -3.95
N GLU A 591 -7.79 3.81 -3.13
CA GLU A 591 -8.15 2.40 -3.08
C GLU A 591 -9.37 2.16 -2.17
N ARG A 592 -9.94 0.93 -2.22
CA ARG A 592 -11.19 0.61 -1.51
C ARG A 592 -11.09 -0.63 -0.60
N ARG A 593 -10.11 -1.50 -0.81
CA ARG A 593 -10.04 -2.79 -0.12
C ARG A 593 -9.23 -2.67 1.16
N VAL A 594 -9.81 -3.12 2.27
CA VAL A 594 -9.21 -3.14 3.61
C VAL A 594 -9.34 -4.54 4.18
N MET A 595 -8.22 -5.17 4.46
CA MET A 595 -8.18 -6.51 5.05
C MET A 595 -8.22 -6.43 6.58
N VAL A 596 -8.84 -7.43 7.19
CA VAL A 596 -8.71 -7.70 8.62
C VAL A 596 -8.35 -9.18 8.83
N GLU A 597 -7.30 -9.43 9.58
CA GLU A 597 -7.07 -10.76 10.14
C GLU A 597 -8.03 -10.93 11.32
N PHE A 598 -9.07 -11.74 11.11
CA PHE A 598 -10.22 -11.84 11.99
C PHE A 598 -10.13 -13.10 12.82
N ASN A 599 -10.08 -12.97 14.14
CA ASN A 599 -9.97 -14.09 15.06
C ASN A 599 -11.28 -14.34 15.82
N PRO A 600 -12.20 -15.14 15.28
CA PRO A 600 -13.47 -15.44 15.91
C PRO A 600 -13.38 -16.54 17.00
N ASN A 601 -12.21 -16.77 17.56
CA ASN A 601 -12.02 -17.78 18.58
C ASN A 601 -12.69 -17.35 19.89
N ALA A 602 -13.53 -18.20 20.49
CA ALA A 602 -14.21 -17.94 21.75
C ALA A 602 -13.25 -17.64 22.91
N ALA A 603 -12.01 -18.14 22.86
CA ALA A 603 -11.00 -17.79 23.85
C ALA A 603 -10.70 -16.29 23.92
N ASN A 604 -10.94 -15.56 22.83
CA ASN A 604 -10.77 -14.11 22.73
C ASN A 604 -12.11 -13.34 22.78
N ALA A 605 -13.24 -14.05 22.85
CA ALA A 605 -14.55 -13.45 23.08
C ALA A 605 -14.77 -13.24 24.57
N LEU A 606 -15.33 -12.10 24.96
CA LEU A 606 -15.71 -11.84 26.36
C LEU A 606 -16.91 -12.67 26.81
N SER A 607 -17.71 -13.18 25.87
CA SER A 607 -18.87 -14.00 26.09
C SER A 607 -18.76 -15.35 25.39
N ALA A 608 -18.48 -16.41 26.14
CA ALA A 608 -18.51 -17.78 25.61
C ALA A 608 -19.95 -18.30 25.39
N GLU A 609 -20.97 -17.52 25.73
CA GLU A 609 -22.38 -17.95 25.66
C GLU A 609 -22.99 -17.78 24.26
N HIS A 610 -22.46 -16.83 23.45
CA HIS A 610 -23.02 -16.50 22.14
C HIS A 610 -21.94 -16.22 21.08
N PRO A 611 -21.09 -17.17 20.72
CA PRO A 611 -19.93 -16.92 19.85
C PRO A 611 -20.29 -16.43 18.45
N LEU A 612 -21.45 -16.82 17.90
CA LEU A 612 -21.92 -16.28 16.63
C LEU A 612 -22.25 -14.79 16.72
N LEU A 613 -22.95 -14.35 17.78
CA LEU A 613 -23.32 -12.95 17.93
C LEU A 613 -22.10 -12.06 18.19
N ASP A 614 -21.11 -12.53 18.92
CA ASP A 614 -19.86 -11.80 19.12
C ASP A 614 -19.15 -11.56 17.76
N CYS A 615 -19.07 -12.59 16.91
CA CYS A 615 -18.54 -12.47 15.55
C CYS A 615 -19.36 -11.55 14.65
N VAL A 616 -20.71 -11.65 14.70
CA VAL A 616 -21.62 -10.76 13.97
C VAL A 616 -21.41 -9.32 14.40
N GLY A 617 -21.26 -9.07 15.70
CA GLY A 617 -21.00 -7.74 16.25
C GLY A 617 -19.66 -7.18 15.81
N GLY A 618 -18.61 -8.01 15.84
CA GLY A 618 -17.29 -7.65 15.31
C GLY A 618 -17.33 -7.26 13.84
N VAL A 619 -18.00 -8.06 13.01
CA VAL A 619 -18.18 -7.73 11.59
C VAL A 619 -19.04 -6.47 11.43
N SER A 620 -20.13 -6.31 12.19
CA SER A 620 -20.99 -5.11 12.12
C SER A 620 -20.19 -3.83 12.34
N LEU A 621 -19.34 -3.82 13.37
CA LEU A 621 -18.53 -2.67 13.70
C LEU A 621 -17.38 -2.47 12.69
N THR A 622 -16.63 -3.51 12.39
CA THR A 622 -15.44 -3.39 11.51
C THR A 622 -15.84 -3.02 10.08
N ARG A 623 -16.96 -3.56 9.57
CA ARG A 623 -17.47 -3.18 8.24
C ARG A 623 -17.91 -1.73 8.18
N LEU A 624 -18.56 -1.22 9.22
CA LEU A 624 -18.87 0.21 9.37
C LEU A 624 -17.60 1.06 9.33
N LEU A 625 -16.54 0.57 9.95
CA LEU A 625 -15.25 1.26 10.02
C LEU A 625 -14.40 1.16 8.75
N GLY A 626 -14.83 0.38 7.73
CA GLY A 626 -14.24 0.36 6.40
C GLY A 626 -13.61 -0.96 5.98
N THR A 627 -13.65 -2.04 6.78
CA THR A 627 -13.08 -3.34 6.36
C THR A 627 -13.93 -3.98 5.27
N THR A 628 -13.26 -4.64 4.30
CA THR A 628 -13.90 -5.31 3.17
C THR A 628 -13.53 -6.78 3.08
N ASP A 629 -12.30 -7.11 3.43
CA ASP A 629 -11.70 -8.42 3.28
C ASP A 629 -11.40 -9.04 4.65
N TYR A 630 -11.90 -10.24 4.89
CA TYR A 630 -11.79 -10.92 6.18
C TYR A 630 -11.01 -12.22 6.03
N ASN A 631 -9.81 -12.30 6.60
CA ASN A 631 -8.99 -13.48 6.67
C ASN A 631 -9.12 -14.09 8.09
N VAL A 632 -9.74 -15.26 8.21
CA VAL A 632 -10.03 -15.88 9.50
C VAL A 632 -8.85 -16.71 9.96
N ILE A 633 -8.23 -16.34 11.10
CA ILE A 633 -7.23 -17.16 11.78
C ILE A 633 -7.93 -18.34 12.45
N ASN A 634 -7.41 -19.51 12.26
CA ASN A 634 -7.83 -20.75 12.90
C ASN A 634 -9.28 -21.20 12.59
N PRO A 635 -9.52 -22.50 12.51
CA PRO A 635 -10.87 -23.02 12.43
C PRO A 635 -11.69 -22.50 13.62
N GLN A 636 -12.89 -22.04 13.36
CA GLN A 636 -13.83 -21.58 14.40
C GLN A 636 -14.32 -22.78 15.19
N ASN A 637 -13.52 -23.26 16.13
CA ASN A 637 -13.84 -24.45 16.90
C ASN A 637 -15.12 -24.33 17.73
N ASP A 638 -15.58 -23.08 17.97
CA ASP A 638 -16.72 -22.76 18.81
C ASP A 638 -17.99 -22.40 18.00
N LEU A 639 -17.87 -22.22 16.68
CA LEU A 639 -19.02 -22.06 15.79
C LEU A 639 -19.42 -23.41 15.19
N THR A 640 -20.71 -23.71 15.24
CA THR A 640 -21.25 -24.79 14.44
C THR A 640 -21.10 -24.47 12.95
N ARG A 641 -21.10 -25.51 12.09
CA ARG A 641 -21.09 -25.30 10.64
C ARG A 641 -22.22 -24.38 10.17
N ALA A 642 -23.42 -24.53 10.74
CA ALA A 642 -24.57 -23.69 10.40
C ALA A 642 -24.37 -22.22 10.84
N ASP A 643 -23.67 -21.99 11.95
CA ASP A 643 -23.36 -20.63 12.39
C ASP A 643 -22.25 -20.01 11.56
N SER A 644 -21.25 -20.80 11.15
CA SER A 644 -20.24 -20.34 10.19
C SER A 644 -20.87 -19.95 8.85
N GLU A 645 -21.81 -20.75 8.34
CA GLU A 645 -22.56 -20.42 7.11
C GLU A 645 -23.33 -19.11 7.26
N LYS A 646 -24.03 -18.90 8.39
CA LYS A 646 -24.75 -17.64 8.66
C LYS A 646 -23.81 -16.43 8.70
N LEU A 647 -22.65 -16.55 9.38
CA LEU A 647 -21.65 -15.49 9.47
C LEU A 647 -21.10 -15.15 8.09
N ASN A 648 -20.77 -16.16 7.28
CA ASN A 648 -20.28 -15.98 5.92
C ASN A 648 -21.32 -15.28 5.03
N LEU A 649 -22.58 -15.68 5.11
CA LEU A 649 -23.68 -15.01 4.38
C LEU A 649 -23.88 -13.58 4.87
N TYR A 650 -23.73 -13.32 6.16
CA TYR A 650 -23.82 -11.98 6.73
C TYR A 650 -22.76 -11.05 6.14
N VAL A 651 -21.50 -11.49 6.11
CA VAL A 651 -20.38 -10.75 5.50
C VAL A 651 -20.65 -10.52 4.01
N GLY A 652 -21.03 -11.57 3.28
CA GLY A 652 -21.30 -11.48 1.85
C GLY A 652 -22.41 -10.47 1.53
N ARG A 653 -23.48 -10.44 2.31
CA ARG A 653 -24.59 -9.47 2.16
C ARG A 653 -24.15 -8.03 2.41
N LEU A 654 -23.40 -7.79 3.49
CA LEU A 654 -22.87 -6.47 3.79
C LEU A 654 -21.91 -5.97 2.71
N ASN A 655 -21.00 -6.84 2.26
CA ASN A 655 -20.04 -6.49 1.21
C ASN A 655 -20.73 -6.21 -0.12
N THR A 656 -21.69 -7.04 -0.54
CA THR A 656 -22.48 -6.81 -1.78
C THR A 656 -23.19 -5.45 -1.75
N LEU A 657 -23.79 -5.07 -0.62
CA LEU A 657 -24.50 -3.78 -0.50
C LEU A 657 -23.58 -2.57 -0.53
N LEU A 658 -22.36 -2.71 -0.02
CA LEU A 658 -21.43 -1.60 0.17
C LEU A 658 -20.26 -1.61 -0.80
N GLU A 659 -20.20 -2.55 -1.77
CA GLU A 659 -19.08 -2.71 -2.70
C GLU A 659 -18.81 -1.44 -3.51
N ASN A 660 -19.89 -0.81 -4.01
CA ASN A 660 -19.82 0.40 -4.84
C ASN A 660 -20.29 1.66 -4.10
N MET A 661 -20.28 1.64 -2.78
CA MET A 661 -20.68 2.76 -1.95
C MET A 661 -19.45 3.44 -1.33
N ASP A 662 -19.44 4.76 -1.33
CA ASP A 662 -18.43 5.56 -0.67
C ASP A 662 -18.91 6.01 0.70
N GLU A 663 -18.00 5.97 1.68
CA GLU A 663 -18.22 6.57 2.98
C GLU A 663 -18.42 8.09 2.82
N ALA A 664 -19.58 8.60 3.23
CA ALA A 664 -19.94 10.01 3.15
C ALA A 664 -19.40 10.83 4.34
N GLY A 665 -18.39 10.32 5.05
CA GLY A 665 -17.75 10.99 6.18
C GLY A 665 -17.02 12.27 5.75
N GLN A 666 -17.33 13.40 6.39
CA GLN A 666 -16.80 14.72 6.05
C GLN A 666 -15.77 15.23 7.06
N VAL A 667 -15.34 14.39 7.99
CA VAL A 667 -14.38 14.72 9.05
C VAL A 667 -13.03 14.06 8.76
N ALA A 668 -11.96 14.85 8.78
CA ALA A 668 -10.60 14.34 8.82
C ALA A 668 -9.96 14.66 10.17
N VAL A 669 -9.08 13.78 10.64
CA VAL A 669 -8.28 13.95 11.85
C VAL A 669 -6.80 13.88 11.47
N PHE A 670 -6.04 14.92 11.77
CA PHE A 670 -4.60 14.93 11.52
C PHE A 670 -3.87 13.93 12.42
N TYR A 671 -2.98 13.15 11.84
CA TYR A 671 -2.14 12.16 12.52
C TYR A 671 -0.87 12.82 13.09
N PRO A 672 -0.80 13.11 14.41
CA PRO A 672 0.28 13.90 14.97
C PRO A 672 1.57 13.10 15.21
N ILE A 673 1.90 12.17 14.30
CA ILE A 673 3.02 11.23 14.47
C ILE A 673 4.36 11.93 14.61
N ALA A 674 4.58 13.04 13.90
CA ALA A 674 5.81 13.81 14.00
C ALA A 674 6.05 14.33 15.43
N THR A 675 4.97 14.70 16.13
CA THR A 675 5.05 15.10 17.54
C THR A 675 5.40 13.90 18.44
N VAL A 676 4.80 12.73 18.18
CA VAL A 676 5.13 11.52 18.94
C VAL A 676 6.58 11.12 18.71
N GLN A 677 7.06 11.13 17.47
CA GLN A 677 8.46 10.86 17.11
C GLN A 677 9.44 11.79 17.84
N ALA A 678 9.11 13.09 17.92
CA ALA A 678 9.93 14.07 18.63
C ALA A 678 10.01 13.80 20.15
N LEU A 679 8.96 13.25 20.73
CA LEU A 679 8.82 12.96 22.15
C LEU A 679 9.28 11.55 22.57
N HIS A 680 9.49 10.66 21.61
CA HIS A 680 9.79 9.24 21.83
C HIS A 680 11.31 9.00 21.88
N ASP A 681 11.91 9.05 23.04
CA ASP A 681 13.32 8.67 23.24
C ASP A 681 13.46 7.19 23.64
N ALA A 682 14.51 6.52 23.14
CA ALA A 682 14.66 5.08 23.31
C ALA A 682 15.09 4.64 24.74
N ASP A 683 15.58 5.55 25.59
CA ASP A 683 15.93 5.24 26.99
C ASP A 683 14.71 5.27 27.92
N SER A 684 13.62 5.91 27.50
CA SER A 684 12.38 6.01 28.26
C SER A 684 11.44 4.83 27.95
N ALA A 685 10.61 4.47 28.91
CA ALA A 685 9.54 3.50 28.66
C ALA A 685 8.32 4.20 28.06
N HIS A 686 7.83 3.72 26.96
CA HIS A 686 6.66 4.20 26.24
C HIS A 686 5.65 3.08 26.00
N GLY A 687 4.46 3.44 25.51
CA GLY A 687 3.42 2.49 25.13
C GLY A 687 3.05 1.49 26.22
N SER A 688 2.90 0.26 25.86
CA SER A 688 2.53 -0.83 26.76
C SER A 688 3.57 -1.11 27.87
N GLU A 689 4.84 -0.72 27.70
CA GLU A 689 5.89 -0.87 28.70
C GLU A 689 5.89 0.19 29.81
N SER A 690 5.24 1.34 29.57
CA SER A 690 5.26 2.45 30.52
C SER A 690 4.50 2.15 31.82
N GLY A 691 3.62 1.16 31.82
CA GLY A 691 2.78 0.81 32.97
C GLY A 691 2.00 2.02 33.49
N ASN A 692 2.23 2.37 34.79
CA ASN A 692 1.64 3.57 35.37
C ASN A 692 2.43 4.87 35.12
N LYS A 693 3.57 4.79 34.42
CA LYS A 693 4.40 5.94 34.07
C LYS A 693 4.06 6.38 32.65
N ARG A 694 3.13 7.32 32.54
CA ARG A 694 2.72 7.84 31.24
C ARG A 694 3.71 8.92 30.80
N SER A 695 4.48 8.63 29.76
CA SER A 695 5.32 9.60 29.05
C SER A 695 4.49 10.74 28.44
N ALA A 696 5.13 11.75 27.87
CA ALA A 696 4.43 12.80 27.14
C ALA A 696 3.74 12.24 25.89
N SER A 697 4.41 11.33 25.16
CA SER A 697 3.86 10.66 24.00
C SER A 697 2.67 9.76 24.33
N ASP A 698 2.69 9.02 25.46
CA ASP A 698 1.54 8.20 25.90
C ASP A 698 0.30 9.04 26.19
N ARG A 699 0.49 10.23 26.80
CA ARG A 699 -0.64 11.13 27.06
C ARG A 699 -1.24 11.70 25.79
N LEU A 700 -0.41 11.96 24.79
CA LEU A 700 -0.83 12.41 23.48
C LEU A 700 -1.65 11.29 22.80
N ASP A 701 -1.10 10.09 22.71
CA ASP A 701 -1.75 8.93 22.11
C ASP A 701 -3.09 8.62 22.76
N SER A 702 -3.14 8.52 24.09
CA SER A 702 -4.40 8.34 24.82
C SER A 702 -5.40 9.48 24.55
N GLY A 703 -4.92 10.70 24.34
CA GLY A 703 -5.75 11.84 23.94
C GLY A 703 -6.34 11.71 22.56
N PHE A 704 -5.54 11.24 21.62
CA PHE A 704 -5.95 10.96 20.25
C PHE A 704 -7.01 9.86 20.20
N GLN A 705 -6.78 8.73 20.85
CA GLN A 705 -7.74 7.62 20.94
C GLN A 705 -9.08 8.06 21.58
N ALA A 706 -9.03 8.86 22.66
CA ALA A 706 -10.25 9.40 23.28
C ALA A 706 -11.02 10.35 22.37
N LEU A 707 -10.32 11.17 21.57
CA LEU A 707 -10.93 12.01 20.54
C LEU A 707 -11.62 11.15 19.48
N CYS A 708 -10.92 10.15 18.94
CA CYS A 708 -11.47 9.23 17.94
C CYS A 708 -12.71 8.50 18.43
N ARG A 709 -12.69 8.02 19.68
CA ARG A 709 -13.85 7.43 20.33
C ARG A 709 -15.03 8.40 20.42
N THR A 710 -14.77 9.66 20.80
CA THR A 710 -15.79 10.69 20.88
C THR A 710 -16.45 10.96 19.54
N LEU A 711 -15.66 10.98 18.45
CA LEU A 711 -16.19 11.14 17.10
C LEU A 711 -17.15 9.99 16.76
N LEU A 712 -16.72 8.73 16.92
CA LEU A 712 -17.55 7.56 16.62
C LEU A 712 -18.83 7.51 17.46
N GLN A 713 -18.73 7.81 18.76
CA GLN A 713 -19.89 7.84 19.68
C GLN A 713 -20.91 8.94 19.34
N ASN A 714 -20.51 9.94 18.57
CA ASN A 714 -21.39 11.00 18.09
C ASN A 714 -21.68 10.90 16.58
N ASP A 715 -21.53 9.70 16.00
CA ASP A 715 -21.86 9.38 14.61
C ASP A 715 -21.03 10.13 13.56
N TYR A 716 -19.82 10.54 13.90
CA TYR A 716 -18.86 11.10 12.96
C TYR A 716 -17.83 10.03 12.55
N LEU A 717 -18.06 9.37 11.43
CA LEU A 717 -16.97 8.64 10.77
C LEU A 717 -15.89 9.64 10.32
N TYR A 718 -14.64 9.28 10.54
CA TYR A 718 -13.50 10.15 10.25
C TYR A 718 -12.45 9.41 9.45
N SER A 719 -11.68 10.14 8.66
CA SER A 719 -10.45 9.64 8.06
C SER A 719 -9.24 10.27 8.74
N VAL A 720 -8.14 9.54 8.80
CA VAL A 720 -6.88 10.03 9.38
C VAL A 720 -5.98 10.50 8.23
N LEU A 721 -5.45 11.72 8.34
CA LEU A 721 -4.56 12.33 7.36
C LEU A 721 -3.20 12.63 8.00
N ASP A 722 -2.14 12.14 7.39
CA ASP A 722 -0.77 12.48 7.75
C ASP A 722 -0.27 13.73 7.01
N ASP A 723 0.97 14.13 7.27
CA ASP A 723 1.61 15.25 6.57
C ASP A 723 1.63 15.06 5.05
N ASP A 724 1.98 13.86 4.59
CA ASP A 724 2.13 13.56 3.16
C ASP A 724 0.77 13.66 2.44
N SER A 725 -0.29 13.12 3.05
CA SER A 725 -1.66 13.22 2.54
C SER A 725 -2.15 14.67 2.47
N LEU A 726 -1.84 15.48 3.48
CA LEU A 726 -2.20 16.91 3.49
C LEU A 726 -1.41 17.70 2.44
N CYS A 727 -0.12 17.42 2.26
CA CYS A 727 0.69 18.08 1.24
C CYS A 727 0.13 17.83 -0.17
N GLY A 728 -0.33 16.61 -0.44
CA GLY A 728 -0.97 16.22 -1.70
C GLY A 728 -2.43 16.64 -1.85
N ALA A 729 -3.06 17.21 -0.80
CA ALA A 729 -4.47 17.55 -0.82
C ALA A 729 -4.79 18.70 -1.79
N THR A 730 -5.97 18.69 -2.38
CA THR A 730 -6.54 19.79 -3.15
C THR A 730 -7.73 20.42 -2.42
N VAL A 731 -8.03 21.69 -2.72
CA VAL A 731 -9.20 22.35 -2.15
C VAL A 731 -10.19 22.59 -3.30
N ALA A 732 -11.34 21.93 -3.23
CA ALA A 732 -12.40 22.04 -4.23
C ALA A 732 -13.13 23.40 -4.14
N ASN A 733 -13.83 23.79 -5.23
CA ASN A 733 -14.57 25.07 -5.31
C ASN A 733 -15.68 25.20 -4.27
N ASP A 734 -16.24 24.11 -3.79
CA ASP A 734 -17.25 24.09 -2.73
C ASP A 734 -16.64 24.16 -1.32
N GLY A 735 -15.31 24.33 -1.21
CA GLY A 735 -14.58 24.46 0.02
C GLY A 735 -14.25 23.13 0.71
N CYS A 736 -14.41 21.98 0.04
CA CYS A 736 -13.95 20.69 0.55
C CYS A 736 -12.44 20.50 0.37
N LEU A 737 -11.79 19.85 1.34
CA LEU A 737 -10.42 19.32 1.22
C LEU A 737 -10.49 17.93 0.65
N CYS A 738 -9.91 17.71 -0.53
CA CYS A 738 -9.91 16.44 -1.23
C CYS A 738 -8.55 15.73 -1.08
N VAL A 739 -8.56 14.45 -0.66
CA VAL A 739 -7.39 13.59 -0.51
C VAL A 739 -7.77 12.19 -1.01
N GLY A 740 -7.11 11.70 -2.05
CA GLY A 740 -7.46 10.42 -2.66
C GLY A 740 -8.96 10.34 -2.98
N ALA A 741 -9.63 9.35 -2.40
CA ALA A 741 -11.08 9.18 -2.53
C ALA A 741 -11.91 9.97 -1.48
N GLY A 742 -11.29 10.76 -0.60
CA GLY A 742 -11.95 11.48 0.49
C GLY A 742 -12.20 12.95 0.18
N ALA A 743 -13.35 13.50 0.65
CA ALA A 743 -13.68 14.92 0.60
C ALA A 743 -14.15 15.40 1.98
N TYR A 744 -13.43 16.34 2.57
CA TYR A 744 -13.63 16.73 3.97
C TYR A 744 -14.02 18.19 4.10
N ARG A 745 -15.03 18.47 4.94
CA ARG A 745 -15.45 19.83 5.31
C ARG A 745 -14.83 20.31 6.61
N THR A 746 -14.33 19.39 7.40
CA THR A 746 -13.72 19.68 8.71
C THR A 746 -12.46 18.86 8.88
N VAL A 747 -11.38 19.53 9.29
CA VAL A 747 -10.12 18.89 9.72
C VAL A 747 -9.90 19.21 11.18
N VAL A 748 -9.80 18.17 12.01
CA VAL A 748 -9.42 18.25 13.42
C VAL A 748 -7.92 18.02 13.52
N VAL A 749 -7.18 18.96 14.12
CA VAL A 749 -5.72 18.89 14.32
C VAL A 749 -5.46 18.72 15.83
N PRO A 750 -5.32 17.46 16.30
CA PRO A 750 -5.15 17.18 17.72
C PRO A 750 -3.67 17.10 18.10
N PHE A 751 -3.28 17.73 19.21
CA PHE A 751 -1.98 17.57 19.90
C PHE A 751 -0.74 17.72 19.02
N ALA A 752 -0.84 18.40 17.89
CA ALA A 752 0.22 18.52 16.90
C ALA A 752 1.13 19.72 17.25
N GLN A 753 2.31 19.45 17.81
CA GLN A 753 3.36 20.48 18.01
C GLN A 753 4.22 20.61 16.75
N TYR A 754 4.38 19.54 15.98
CA TYR A 754 5.16 19.44 14.75
C TYR A 754 4.24 19.18 13.55
N ILE A 755 4.41 19.97 12.49
CA ILE A 755 3.70 19.83 11.20
C ILE A 755 4.58 20.41 10.09
N SER A 756 4.47 19.89 8.86
CA SER A 756 5.18 20.50 7.73
C SER A 756 4.58 21.86 7.35
N VAL A 757 5.42 22.74 6.82
CA VAL A 757 5.00 24.05 6.31
C VAL A 757 3.95 23.86 5.19
N ASP A 758 4.13 22.89 4.32
CA ASP A 758 3.24 22.61 3.19
C ASP A 758 1.87 22.10 3.66
N ALA A 759 1.83 21.14 4.60
CA ALA A 759 0.58 20.65 5.17
C ALA A 759 -0.20 21.78 5.87
N LEU A 760 0.49 22.59 6.67
CA LEU A 760 -0.15 23.74 7.34
C LEU A 760 -0.61 24.80 6.34
N SER A 761 0.14 25.06 5.27
CA SER A 761 -0.26 25.97 4.18
C SER A 761 -1.53 25.47 3.50
N ARG A 762 -1.66 24.15 3.32
CA ARG A 762 -2.87 23.55 2.76
C ARG A 762 -4.08 23.73 3.67
N LEU A 763 -3.90 23.59 4.98
CA LEU A 763 -4.97 23.87 5.96
C LEU A 763 -5.39 25.35 5.98
N VAL A 764 -4.44 26.27 5.77
CA VAL A 764 -4.73 27.71 5.61
C VAL A 764 -5.58 27.93 4.35
N ALA A 765 -5.19 27.38 3.20
CA ALA A 765 -5.95 27.48 1.95
C ALA A 765 -7.36 26.89 2.10
N PHE A 766 -7.46 25.73 2.74
CA PHE A 766 -8.74 25.08 3.05
C PHE A 766 -9.64 25.97 3.91
N ARG A 767 -9.09 26.57 4.97
CA ARG A 767 -9.83 27.50 5.84
C ARG A 767 -10.30 28.75 5.10
N GLN A 768 -9.46 29.30 4.21
CA GLN A 768 -9.79 30.46 3.37
C GLN A 768 -10.90 30.16 2.36
N ALA A 769 -10.99 28.92 1.89
CA ALA A 769 -12.06 28.45 0.99
C ALA A 769 -13.37 28.12 1.73
N GLY A 770 -13.44 28.31 3.05
CA GLY A 770 -14.64 28.11 3.85
C GLY A 770 -14.67 26.80 4.63
N GLY A 771 -13.64 25.97 4.54
CA GLY A 771 -13.49 24.76 5.34
C GLY A 771 -13.30 25.07 6.83
N THR A 772 -13.49 24.06 7.68
CA THR A 772 -13.35 24.22 9.14
C THR A 772 -12.09 23.49 9.62
N VAL A 773 -11.19 24.23 10.30
CA VAL A 773 -10.02 23.67 10.99
C VAL A 773 -10.23 23.81 12.48
N ILE A 774 -10.14 22.69 13.23
CA ILE A 774 -10.35 22.66 14.69
C ILE A 774 -9.06 22.17 15.33
N PHE A 775 -8.49 22.96 16.25
CA PHE A 775 -7.34 22.54 17.05
C PHE A 775 -7.82 21.96 18.39
N VAL A 776 -7.25 20.80 18.77
CA VAL A 776 -7.53 20.16 20.07
C VAL A 776 -6.23 19.95 20.82
N GLY A 777 -6.11 20.52 22.02
CA GLY A 777 -4.86 20.46 22.82
C GLY A 777 -3.76 21.35 22.25
N ASP A 778 -2.55 20.80 22.14
CA ASP A 778 -1.38 21.52 21.63
C ASP A 778 -1.55 21.88 20.14
N LYS A 779 -1.00 23.05 19.79
CA LYS A 779 -1.04 23.58 18.42
C LYS A 779 0.35 23.50 17.79
N PRO A 780 0.42 23.52 16.44
CA PRO A 780 1.69 23.60 15.73
C PRO A 780 2.53 24.80 16.15
N VAL A 781 3.79 24.54 16.48
CA VAL A 781 4.81 25.54 16.83
C VAL A 781 6.14 25.28 16.12
N HIS A 782 6.36 24.05 15.65
CA HIS A 782 7.58 23.61 14.98
C HIS A 782 7.31 23.06 13.58
N GLY A 783 8.21 23.39 12.64
CA GLY A 783 8.28 22.72 11.34
C GLY A 783 9.03 21.38 11.41
N LEU A 784 9.09 20.66 10.29
CA LEU A 784 9.80 19.38 10.19
C LEU A 784 11.27 19.52 9.78
N ALA A 785 11.74 20.76 9.55
CA ALA A 785 13.14 21.09 9.26
C ALA A 785 13.59 22.30 10.08
N ALA A 786 14.90 22.40 10.29
CA ALA A 786 15.49 23.48 11.03
C ALA A 786 15.16 24.86 10.42
N GLY A 787 14.78 25.82 11.24
CA GLY A 787 14.51 27.21 10.84
C GLY A 787 13.08 27.47 10.34
N GLN A 788 12.20 26.49 10.28
CA GLN A 788 10.81 26.64 9.79
C GLN A 788 9.82 27.20 10.82
N ASP A 789 10.21 27.35 12.09
CA ASP A 789 9.28 27.76 13.16
C ASP A 789 8.65 29.14 12.91
N ALA A 790 9.39 30.05 12.26
CA ALA A 790 8.85 31.35 11.89
C ALA A 790 7.75 31.26 10.82
N ASP A 791 7.90 30.35 9.86
CA ASP A 791 6.91 30.09 8.82
C ASP A 791 5.66 29.45 9.44
N ILE A 792 5.84 28.47 10.34
CA ILE A 792 4.74 27.88 11.10
C ILE A 792 3.99 28.95 11.89
N ALA A 793 4.69 29.82 12.60
CA ALA A 793 4.05 30.92 13.35
C ALA A 793 3.26 31.87 12.44
N GLY A 794 3.80 32.19 11.25
CA GLY A 794 3.13 33.02 10.24
C GLY A 794 1.85 32.38 9.68
N LEU A 795 1.86 31.08 9.43
CA LEU A 795 0.69 30.32 8.97
C LEU A 795 -0.35 30.15 10.09
N MET A 796 0.09 29.85 11.32
CA MET A 796 -0.80 29.76 12.47
C MET A 796 -1.51 31.08 12.79
N ALA A 797 -0.88 32.22 12.52
CA ALA A 797 -1.53 33.53 12.65
C ALA A 797 -2.72 33.70 11.68
N GLN A 798 -2.68 33.06 10.50
CA GLN A 798 -3.79 33.05 9.55
C GLN A 798 -4.93 32.11 9.95
N LEU A 799 -4.68 31.18 10.89
CA LEU A 799 -5.67 30.28 11.48
C LEU A 799 -6.12 30.74 12.90
N ALA A 800 -5.82 31.96 13.29
CA ALA A 800 -6.11 32.48 14.64
C ALA A 800 -7.61 32.41 15.03
N ASP A 801 -8.51 32.55 14.05
CA ASP A 801 -9.95 32.47 14.25
C ASP A 801 -10.51 31.02 14.26
N SER A 802 -9.65 30.03 14.05
CA SER A 802 -10.05 28.61 14.08
C SER A 802 -10.40 28.18 15.52
N PRO A 803 -11.45 27.37 15.73
CA PRO A 803 -11.81 26.84 17.03
C PRO A 803 -10.61 26.17 17.70
N SER A 804 -10.39 26.51 18.97
CA SER A 804 -9.35 25.92 19.79
C SER A 804 -9.98 25.34 21.05
N LEU A 805 -9.85 24.03 21.22
CA LEU A 805 -10.50 23.24 22.24
C LEU A 805 -9.46 22.58 23.13
N SER A 806 -9.79 22.38 24.40
CA SER A 806 -8.97 21.54 25.27
C SER A 806 -9.24 20.05 25.01
N LYS A 807 -8.37 19.19 25.50
CA LYS A 807 -8.64 17.75 25.55
C LYS A 807 -9.99 17.47 26.24
N ASN A 808 -10.85 16.66 25.65
CA ASN A 808 -12.18 16.32 26.16
C ASN A 808 -13.16 17.51 26.27
N ASP A 809 -13.00 18.54 25.44
CA ASP A 809 -13.89 19.69 25.43
C ASP A 809 -15.27 19.32 24.88
N SER A 810 -16.30 19.47 25.68
CA SER A 810 -17.68 19.14 25.29
C SER A 810 -18.22 20.00 24.13
N ARG A 811 -17.55 21.08 23.76
CA ARG A 811 -17.92 21.91 22.61
C ARG A 811 -17.55 21.29 21.27
N LEU A 812 -16.73 20.25 21.25
CA LEU A 812 -16.31 19.61 19.99
C LEU A 812 -17.51 19.19 19.14
N THR A 813 -18.48 18.49 19.74
CA THR A 813 -19.67 18.01 19.02
C THR A 813 -20.54 19.15 18.49
N ALA A 814 -20.65 20.26 19.22
CA ALA A 814 -21.36 21.44 18.77
C ALA A 814 -20.67 22.10 17.56
N VAL A 815 -19.33 22.25 17.59
CA VAL A 815 -18.57 22.80 16.48
C VAL A 815 -18.66 21.89 15.25
N LEU A 816 -18.64 20.57 15.43
CA LEU A 816 -18.80 19.60 14.35
C LEU A 816 -20.21 19.67 13.74
N ALA A 817 -21.26 19.79 14.56
CA ALA A 817 -22.64 19.90 14.08
C ALA A 817 -22.87 21.16 13.23
N ASP A 818 -22.11 22.24 13.49
CA ASP A 818 -22.17 23.47 12.68
C ASP A 818 -21.46 23.33 11.31
N SER A 819 -20.46 22.46 11.21
CA SER A 819 -19.57 22.35 10.03
C SER A 819 -19.78 21.08 9.22
N VAL A 820 -20.36 20.02 9.78
CA VAL A 820 -20.60 18.73 9.13
C VAL A 820 -22.09 18.47 9.04
N ARG A 821 -22.58 18.21 7.83
CA ARG A 821 -24.01 17.91 7.61
C ARG A 821 -24.16 16.42 7.29
N ARG A 822 -24.72 15.70 8.25
CA ARG A 822 -25.18 14.32 8.00
C ARG A 822 -26.54 14.37 7.27
N PRO A 823 -26.88 13.35 6.47
CA PRO A 823 -28.20 13.28 5.82
C PRO A 823 -29.34 13.04 6.82
N VAL A 824 -29.03 12.49 7.99
CA VAL A 824 -30.00 12.10 9.02
C VAL A 824 -29.63 12.61 10.40
N THR A 825 -30.63 12.74 11.26
CA THR A 825 -30.51 12.82 12.72
C THR A 825 -31.01 11.54 13.34
N LEU A 826 -30.36 11.10 14.41
CA LEU A 826 -30.68 9.86 15.12
C LEU A 826 -31.00 10.17 16.59
N ASP A 827 -32.15 9.67 17.05
CA ASP A 827 -32.46 9.54 18.48
C ASP A 827 -32.26 8.06 18.81
N ARG A 828 -31.20 7.73 19.55
CA ARG A 828 -30.71 6.38 19.70
C ARG A 828 -30.04 6.12 21.05
N ALA A 829 -29.86 4.84 21.40
CA ALA A 829 -29.03 4.42 22.52
C ALA A 829 -27.52 4.63 22.20
N ASP A 830 -26.72 4.86 23.24
CA ASP A 830 -25.26 5.07 23.12
C ASP A 830 -24.50 3.86 22.53
N SER A 831 -25.11 2.67 22.60
CA SER A 831 -24.58 1.44 22.03
C SER A 831 -24.68 1.36 20.50
N VAL A 832 -25.46 2.22 19.87
CA VAL A 832 -25.57 2.24 18.40
C VAL A 832 -24.57 3.23 17.83
N ILE A 833 -23.70 2.77 16.96
CA ILE A 833 -22.77 3.58 16.18
C ILE A 833 -23.27 3.63 14.74
N SER A 834 -23.17 4.79 14.10
CA SER A 834 -23.69 4.92 12.74
C SER A 834 -22.73 5.60 11.79
N GLY A 835 -22.92 5.34 10.50
CA GLY A 835 -22.24 6.01 9.39
C GLY A 835 -23.12 6.09 8.17
N ASP A 836 -22.78 7.01 7.28
CA ASP A 836 -23.53 7.23 6.05
C ASP A 836 -22.66 6.87 4.85
N PHE A 837 -23.25 6.21 3.86
CA PHE A 837 -22.62 5.81 2.61
C PHE A 837 -23.47 6.29 1.44
N ALA A 838 -22.83 6.61 0.32
CA ALA A 838 -23.51 7.06 -0.89
C ALA A 838 -22.84 6.52 -2.14
N GLY A 839 -23.60 6.20 -3.15
CA GLY A 839 -23.12 5.73 -4.45
C GLY A 839 -24.27 5.20 -5.30
N ALA A 840 -24.08 5.20 -6.63
CA ALA A 840 -25.02 4.65 -7.60
C ALA A 840 -26.49 5.14 -7.42
N GLY A 841 -26.68 6.41 -7.08
CA GLY A 841 -28.03 6.98 -6.88
C GLY A 841 -28.74 6.56 -5.59
N CYS A 842 -28.00 5.94 -4.66
CA CYS A 842 -28.52 5.46 -3.38
C CYS A 842 -27.73 6.03 -2.20
N GLY A 843 -28.42 6.38 -1.11
CA GLY A 843 -27.81 6.66 0.19
C GLY A 843 -28.13 5.55 1.19
N ILE A 844 -27.14 5.15 1.96
CA ILE A 844 -27.29 4.14 3.03
C ILE A 844 -26.92 4.77 4.36
N THR A 845 -27.83 4.73 5.33
CA THR A 845 -27.49 4.91 6.74
C THR A 845 -27.28 3.55 7.37
N TYR A 846 -26.05 3.29 7.83
CA TYR A 846 -25.63 2.07 8.49
C TYR A 846 -25.68 2.26 10.00
N LEU A 847 -26.38 1.37 10.70
CA LEU A 847 -26.48 1.33 12.16
C LEU A 847 -25.83 0.04 12.67
N ALA A 848 -24.85 0.12 13.58
CA ALA A 848 -24.25 -1.04 14.24
C ALA A 848 -24.55 -0.97 15.74
N ASN A 849 -25.20 -1.99 16.29
CA ASN A 849 -25.44 -2.08 17.73
C ASN A 849 -24.28 -2.85 18.39
N THR A 850 -23.62 -2.22 19.34
CA THR A 850 -22.48 -2.79 20.10
C THR A 850 -22.87 -3.40 21.44
N ALA A 851 -24.18 -3.55 21.71
CA ALA A 851 -24.69 -4.11 22.97
C ALA A 851 -25.36 -5.48 22.76
N THR A 852 -25.44 -6.25 23.84
CA THR A 852 -26.10 -7.57 23.92
C THR A 852 -27.63 -7.47 23.94
N ASP A 853 -28.18 -6.26 24.04
CA ASP A 853 -29.62 -6.00 23.99
C ASP A 853 -30.00 -5.22 22.73
N ALA A 854 -31.22 -5.43 22.23
CA ALA A 854 -31.74 -4.66 21.10
C ALA A 854 -31.92 -3.19 21.46
N ALA A 855 -31.49 -2.31 20.58
CA ALA A 855 -31.57 -0.85 20.75
C ALA A 855 -32.72 -0.25 19.93
N GLN A 856 -33.40 0.72 20.48
CA GLN A 856 -34.42 1.50 19.76
C GLN A 856 -33.77 2.71 19.11
N VAL A 857 -34.12 2.98 17.85
CA VAL A 857 -33.59 4.12 17.09
C VAL A 857 -34.74 4.82 16.40
N THR A 858 -34.75 6.15 16.41
CA THR A 858 -35.63 6.96 15.56
C THR A 858 -34.76 7.78 14.60
N LEU A 859 -34.90 7.54 13.29
CA LEU A 859 -34.16 8.23 12.24
C LEU A 859 -35.05 9.30 11.58
N ARG A 860 -34.50 10.50 11.36
CA ARG A 860 -35.17 11.57 10.61
C ARG A 860 -34.22 12.14 9.58
N TYR A 861 -34.68 12.27 8.34
CA TYR A 861 -33.94 12.95 7.28
C TYR A 861 -33.98 14.46 7.48
N ILE A 862 -32.79 15.11 7.40
CA ILE A 862 -32.67 16.56 7.63
C ILE A 862 -33.28 17.40 6.50
N ASP A 863 -33.41 16.87 5.29
CA ASP A 863 -34.08 17.49 4.15
C ASP A 863 -35.58 17.34 4.17
N GLY A 864 -36.16 16.73 5.22
CA GLY A 864 -37.56 16.49 5.37
C GLY A 864 -38.10 15.36 4.50
N TYR A 865 -37.25 14.50 3.98
CA TYR A 865 -37.70 13.35 3.21
C TYR A 865 -38.56 12.42 4.05
N ALA A 866 -39.77 12.15 3.57
CA ALA A 866 -40.79 11.28 4.22
C ALA A 866 -41.24 10.11 3.33
N GLY A 867 -40.56 9.93 2.18
CA GLY A 867 -40.86 8.92 1.17
C GLY A 867 -40.45 7.50 1.58
N GLU A 868 -40.46 6.62 0.61
CA GLU A 868 -40.19 5.20 0.79
C GLU A 868 -38.69 4.93 1.01
N VAL A 869 -38.41 4.07 1.99
CA VAL A 869 -37.07 3.55 2.28
C VAL A 869 -37.10 2.04 2.46
N THR A 870 -36.01 1.37 2.22
CA THR A 870 -35.83 -0.05 2.52
C THR A 870 -35.00 -0.23 3.79
N VAL A 871 -35.55 -0.89 4.79
CA VAL A 871 -34.84 -1.30 6.02
C VAL A 871 -34.39 -2.74 5.83
N TYR A 872 -33.05 -2.94 5.85
CA TYR A 872 -32.45 -4.25 5.61
C TYR A 872 -31.76 -4.80 6.85
N TYR A 873 -32.01 -6.07 7.15
CA TYR A 873 -31.46 -6.83 8.28
C TYR A 873 -30.53 -7.92 7.73
N PRO A 874 -29.22 -7.67 7.60
CA PRO A 874 -28.30 -8.58 6.87
C PRO A 874 -28.19 -9.99 7.46
N LEU A 875 -28.29 -10.16 8.79
CA LEU A 875 -28.17 -11.47 9.41
C LEU A 875 -29.32 -12.41 8.98
N SER A 876 -30.53 -11.92 8.96
CA SER A 876 -31.72 -12.67 8.53
C SER A 876 -31.95 -12.62 7.02
N GLY A 877 -31.37 -11.64 6.30
CA GLY A 877 -31.68 -11.35 4.90
C GLY A 877 -33.05 -10.71 4.67
N ARG A 878 -33.69 -10.21 5.73
CA ARG A 878 -35.00 -9.60 5.65
C ARG A 878 -34.91 -8.15 5.18
N ALA A 879 -35.75 -7.77 4.21
CA ALA A 879 -35.92 -6.41 3.75
C ALA A 879 -37.36 -5.96 3.99
N GLU A 880 -37.58 -4.73 4.44
CA GLU A 880 -38.86 -4.11 4.69
C GLU A 880 -38.92 -2.75 4.00
N VAL A 881 -39.85 -2.59 3.09
CA VAL A 881 -40.14 -1.30 2.46
C VAL A 881 -41.18 -0.57 3.31
N THR A 882 -40.82 0.66 3.72
CA THR A 882 -41.69 1.48 4.59
C THR A 882 -41.51 2.96 4.29
N ALA A 883 -42.45 3.80 4.74
CA ALA A 883 -42.29 5.24 4.65
C ALA A 883 -41.41 5.78 5.77
N ALA A 884 -40.45 6.68 5.45
CA ALA A 884 -39.65 7.37 6.45
C ALA A 884 -40.50 8.28 7.38
N GLY A 885 -41.56 8.90 6.84
CA GLY A 885 -42.47 9.74 7.61
C GLY A 885 -41.76 10.91 8.29
N ASP A 886 -42.37 11.40 9.39
CA ASP A 886 -41.72 12.43 10.24
C ASP A 886 -40.62 11.86 11.17
N GLY A 887 -40.42 10.53 11.12
CA GLY A 887 -39.42 9.78 11.88
C GLY A 887 -39.66 8.28 11.82
N LEU A 888 -38.66 7.58 11.30
CA LEU A 888 -38.64 6.13 11.20
C LEU A 888 -38.17 5.52 12.51
N ALA A 889 -39.12 4.89 13.24
CA ALA A 889 -38.78 4.14 14.45
C ALA A 889 -38.46 2.68 14.10
N LEU A 890 -37.29 2.19 14.55
CA LEU A 890 -36.87 0.81 14.30
C LEU A 890 -36.09 0.24 15.50
N SER A 891 -35.98 -1.09 15.53
CA SER A 891 -35.18 -1.80 16.50
C SER A 891 -33.95 -2.37 15.82
N VAL A 892 -32.76 -2.04 16.34
CA VAL A 892 -31.51 -2.63 15.91
C VAL A 892 -31.22 -3.81 16.85
N PRO A 893 -31.20 -5.06 16.35
CA PRO A 893 -31.01 -6.24 17.22
C PRO A 893 -29.63 -6.23 17.90
N ALA A 894 -29.45 -7.06 18.91
CA ALA A 894 -28.20 -7.21 19.64
C ALA A 894 -27.06 -7.55 18.69
N TYR A 895 -25.96 -6.80 18.73
CA TYR A 895 -24.73 -6.98 17.96
C TYR A 895 -24.89 -6.95 16.41
N GLU A 896 -26.10 -6.72 15.88
CA GLU A 896 -26.35 -6.71 14.44
C GLU A 896 -26.18 -5.30 13.84
N ALA A 897 -25.94 -5.28 12.53
CA ALA A 897 -26.14 -4.11 11.70
C ALA A 897 -27.55 -4.06 11.12
N VAL A 898 -28.08 -2.85 10.95
CA VAL A 898 -29.29 -2.55 10.17
C VAL A 898 -28.96 -1.44 9.19
N LEU A 899 -29.34 -1.61 7.92
CA LEU A 899 -29.09 -0.65 6.86
C LEU A 899 -30.42 -0.03 6.39
N ILE A 900 -30.46 1.28 6.28
CA ILE A 900 -31.60 2.03 5.77
C ILE A 900 -31.22 2.63 4.43
N LEU A 901 -31.83 2.15 3.35
CA LEU A 901 -31.54 2.54 1.98
C LEU A 901 -32.54 3.54 1.48
N ARG A 902 -32.09 4.67 0.97
CA ARG A 902 -32.85 5.70 0.31
C ARG A 902 -32.38 5.82 -1.13
N GLN A 903 -33.29 5.67 -2.10
CA GLN A 903 -33.02 5.91 -3.51
C GLN A 903 -33.14 7.37 -3.90
N GLY A 904 -32.58 7.76 -5.05
CA GLY A 904 -32.63 9.13 -5.56
C GLY A 904 -31.74 10.11 -4.77
N VAL A 905 -30.62 9.63 -4.21
CA VAL A 905 -29.62 10.46 -3.55
C VAL A 905 -28.50 10.71 -4.55
N ASP A 906 -28.21 11.99 -4.83
CA ASP A 906 -27.13 12.38 -5.73
C ASP A 906 -25.78 11.86 -5.23
N ASP A 907 -24.95 11.40 -6.15
CA ASP A 907 -23.58 11.00 -5.85
C ASP A 907 -22.74 12.23 -5.46
N HIS A 908 -22.31 12.29 -4.21
CA HIS A 908 -21.52 13.41 -3.71
C HIS A 908 -20.15 13.55 -4.41
N ARG A 909 -19.61 12.49 -5.01
CA ARG A 909 -18.34 12.54 -5.75
C ARG A 909 -18.44 13.30 -7.06
N ALA A 910 -19.56 13.25 -7.76
CA ALA A 910 -19.74 13.97 -9.01
C ALA A 910 -19.62 15.49 -8.83
N SER A 911 -19.92 16.00 -7.62
CA SER A 911 -19.85 17.44 -7.30
C SER A 911 -18.46 17.92 -6.87
N HIS A 912 -17.51 17.02 -6.59
CA HIS A 912 -16.18 17.34 -6.06
C HIS A 912 -15.04 17.08 -7.05
N LYS A 913 -15.30 16.79 -8.33
CA LYS A 913 -14.25 16.79 -9.36
C LYS A 913 -13.59 18.16 -9.35
N ALA A 914 -12.29 18.19 -9.05
CA ALA A 914 -11.50 19.41 -9.03
C ALA A 914 -11.61 20.10 -10.39
N GLN A 915 -12.14 21.33 -10.42
CA GLN A 915 -11.86 22.26 -11.52
C GLN A 915 -10.48 22.84 -11.25
N GLU A 916 -9.62 22.79 -12.26
CA GLU A 916 -8.27 23.34 -12.18
C GLU A 916 -8.28 24.83 -11.80
N PRO A 917 -7.27 25.33 -11.06
CA PRO A 917 -7.14 26.74 -10.80
C PRO A 917 -6.82 27.50 -12.08
N ASP A 918 -7.66 28.45 -12.41
CA ASP A 918 -7.47 29.42 -13.49
C ASP A 918 -6.08 30.09 -13.38
N ALA A 919 -5.23 29.89 -14.39
CA ALA A 919 -3.88 30.44 -14.46
C ALA A 919 -3.94 31.97 -14.69
N GLY A 920 -4.22 32.70 -13.64
CA GLY A 920 -4.31 34.16 -13.67
C GLY A 920 -3.74 34.84 -12.45
N THR A 921 -2.59 35.42 -12.67
CA THR A 921 -1.82 36.42 -11.91
C THR A 921 -0.58 35.91 -11.20
N GLY A 922 0.54 35.93 -11.95
CA GLY A 922 1.88 35.74 -11.42
C GLY A 922 2.26 36.84 -10.43
N VAL A 923 2.77 36.39 -9.29
CA VAL A 923 3.65 37.17 -8.44
C VAL A 923 5.07 36.69 -8.74
N ALA A 924 5.85 37.55 -9.39
CA ALA A 924 7.25 37.33 -9.66
C ALA A 924 8.03 37.26 -8.34
N THR A 925 8.61 36.12 -8.03
CA THR A 925 9.67 36.03 -7.04
C THR A 925 11.02 36.09 -7.72
N ASP A 926 11.72 37.19 -7.45
CA ASP A 926 13.09 37.48 -7.87
C ASP A 926 14.05 36.59 -7.08
N THR A 927 14.64 35.59 -7.74
CA THR A 927 15.73 34.80 -7.18
C THR A 927 17.03 35.14 -7.90
N THR A 928 17.80 36.05 -7.31
CA THR A 928 19.21 36.27 -7.66
C THR A 928 20.06 35.13 -7.06
N THR A 929 20.51 34.23 -7.91
CA THR A 929 21.55 33.25 -7.59
C THR A 929 22.92 33.85 -7.86
N GLY A 930 23.70 34.00 -6.81
CA GLY A 930 25.14 34.35 -6.89
C GLY A 930 25.97 33.15 -7.30
N ALA A 931 26.71 33.32 -8.39
CA ALA A 931 27.68 32.38 -8.89
C ALA A 931 28.93 32.35 -7.99
N VAL A 932 29.46 31.15 -7.74
CA VAL A 932 30.82 30.94 -7.21
C VAL A 932 31.63 30.11 -8.23
N PRO A 933 32.89 30.44 -8.51
CA PRO A 933 33.59 29.96 -9.71
C PRO A 933 34.25 28.59 -9.54
N GLU A 934 34.29 27.87 -10.66
CA GLU A 934 35.02 26.64 -10.88
C GLU A 934 36.52 26.83 -10.70
N THR A 935 37.20 25.88 -10.01
CA THR A 935 38.61 25.63 -10.15
C THR A 935 38.86 24.21 -10.65
N ASP A 936 39.40 24.20 -11.83
CA ASP A 936 39.95 23.11 -12.60
C ASP A 936 41.15 22.42 -11.87
N THR A 937 41.15 21.10 -11.72
CA THR A 937 42.37 20.31 -11.64
C THR A 937 42.23 18.91 -12.20
N ALA A 938 43.11 18.65 -13.11
CA ALA A 938 43.31 17.56 -14.01
C ALA A 938 43.39 16.13 -13.41
N ARG A 939 42.88 15.22 -14.24
CA ARG A 939 43.16 13.79 -14.27
C ARG A 939 44.64 13.49 -14.66
N PRO A 940 45.25 12.37 -14.25
CA PRO A 940 45.98 11.56 -15.20
C PRO A 940 45.53 10.11 -15.32
N SER A 941 45.53 9.67 -16.56
CA SER A 941 45.41 8.30 -17.06
C SER A 941 46.77 7.56 -17.01
N ALA A 942 46.69 6.20 -16.88
CA ALA A 942 47.48 5.21 -17.57
C ALA A 942 47.15 3.84 -16.96
N ALA A 943 46.66 2.91 -17.67
CA ALA A 943 47.19 2.01 -18.72
C ALA A 943 47.81 0.71 -18.16
N THR A 944 47.11 -0.39 -18.49
CA THR A 944 47.58 -1.72 -18.93
C THR A 944 48.59 -2.50 -18.10
N ASP A 945 48.32 -3.78 -17.77
CA ASP A 945 48.67 -4.94 -18.56
C ASP A 945 48.25 -6.27 -17.92
N GLU A 946 48.00 -7.20 -18.82
CA GLU A 946 47.69 -8.61 -18.70
C GLU A 946 48.63 -9.43 -17.80
N THR A 947 48.15 -10.52 -17.22
CA THR A 947 48.50 -11.88 -17.66
C THR A 947 47.79 -12.96 -16.85
N ALA A 948 47.38 -13.97 -17.57
CA ALA A 948 46.80 -15.24 -17.15
C ALA A 948 47.74 -16.16 -16.38
N ALA A 949 47.19 -16.99 -15.50
CA ALA A 949 47.64 -18.39 -15.38
C ALA A 949 46.62 -19.23 -14.63
N SER A 950 46.16 -20.25 -15.32
CA SER A 950 45.44 -21.44 -14.84
C SER A 950 46.31 -22.32 -13.95
N GLU A 951 45.71 -22.87 -12.91
CA GLU A 951 46.15 -24.20 -12.45
C GLU A 951 44.95 -24.97 -11.84
N THR A 952 44.63 -26.04 -12.52
CA THR A 952 43.84 -27.19 -12.12
C THR A 952 44.59 -28.06 -11.12
N HIS A 953 43.92 -28.44 -10.02
CA HIS A 953 44.25 -29.69 -9.32
C HIS A 953 43.02 -30.47 -8.93
N THR A 954 42.82 -31.54 -9.68
CA THR A 954 42.10 -32.77 -9.35
C THR A 954 42.86 -33.57 -8.33
N LEU A 955 42.21 -34.09 -7.34
CA LEU A 955 42.48 -35.41 -6.75
C LEU A 955 41.22 -35.99 -6.05
N ALA A 956 40.82 -37.14 -6.51
CA ALA A 956 39.85 -38.06 -5.89
C ALA A 956 40.63 -39.15 -5.13
N PRO A 957 40.00 -40.28 -4.72
CA PRO A 957 39.44 -40.49 -3.40
C PRO A 957 40.09 -41.69 -2.70
N THR A 958 39.91 -41.84 -1.40
CA THR A 958 40.02 -43.14 -0.69
C THR A 958 39.07 -43.09 0.50
N GLY A 959 38.19 -43.97 0.80
CA GLY A 959 38.17 -45.40 0.69
C GLY A 959 38.05 -45.99 2.11
N GLY A 960 36.97 -46.69 2.42
CA GLY A 960 36.99 -47.76 3.40
C GLY A 960 36.01 -47.74 4.59
N THR A 961 34.94 -48.51 4.43
CA THR A 961 34.42 -49.59 5.34
C THR A 961 33.96 -49.15 6.74
N GLY A 962 32.78 -49.47 7.23
CA GLY A 962 31.89 -50.59 7.04
C GLY A 962 31.07 -50.85 8.30
N CYS A 963 29.95 -51.55 8.12
CA CYS A 963 29.14 -52.27 9.12
C CYS A 963 28.24 -51.44 10.09
N SER A 964 27.03 -51.60 10.07
CA SER A 964 25.97 -52.61 10.11
C SER A 964 25.07 -52.42 11.34
N SER A 965 23.77 -52.38 10.99
CA SER A 965 22.65 -52.91 11.80
C SER A 965 22.34 -52.35 13.20
N ALA A 966 21.17 -51.74 13.33
CA ALA A 966 20.10 -52.37 14.16
C ALA A 966 18.78 -51.63 13.98
N ILE A 967 17.79 -52.36 13.60
CA ILE A 967 16.37 -52.09 13.62
C ILE A 967 15.89 -51.90 15.05
N GLY A 968 15.15 -50.83 15.31
CA GLY A 968 14.47 -50.65 16.59
C GLY A 968 13.32 -49.68 16.44
N ALA A 969 12.15 -50.22 16.30
CA ALA A 969 10.88 -49.48 16.27
C ALA A 969 10.66 -48.73 17.59
N CYS A 970 10.16 -47.49 17.49
CA CYS A 970 9.28 -46.85 18.47
C CYS A 970 8.51 -45.71 17.82
N VAL A 971 7.26 -45.96 17.57
CA VAL A 971 6.15 -44.99 17.61
C VAL A 971 5.48 -45.30 18.96
N PRO A 972 4.88 -44.35 19.71
CA PRO A 972 4.40 -43.02 19.48
C PRO A 972 4.74 -42.00 20.58
N ALA A 973 4.89 -40.75 20.23
CA ALA A 973 4.67 -39.66 21.18
C ALA A 973 4.17 -38.43 20.41
N LEU A 974 2.94 -38.47 20.00
CA LEU A 974 2.19 -37.35 19.45
C LEU A 974 0.89 -37.27 20.22
N LEU A 975 0.94 -36.64 21.39
CA LEU A 975 -0.21 -36.20 22.19
C LEU A 975 0.30 -35.61 23.52
N LEU A 976 0.93 -34.38 23.42
CA LEU A 976 1.21 -33.59 24.62
C LEU A 976 1.77 -32.23 24.23
N SER A 977 0.99 -31.44 23.46
CA SER A 977 1.17 -30.01 23.38
C SER A 977 -0.13 -29.20 23.44
N VAL A 978 -1.24 -29.85 23.76
CA VAL A 978 -2.55 -29.17 24.01
C VAL A 978 -2.88 -29.10 25.51
N GLY A 979 -1.96 -29.46 26.39
CA GLY A 979 -2.22 -29.70 27.83
C GLY A 979 -1.67 -28.64 28.80
N VAL A 980 -1.09 -27.49 28.37
CA VAL A 980 -0.48 -26.55 29.33
C VAL A 980 -1.29 -25.26 29.54
N CYS A 981 -2.32 -24.96 28.77
CA CYS A 981 -3.19 -23.82 29.01
C CYS A 981 -4.45 -24.09 29.88
N ALA A 982 -4.70 -25.32 30.29
CA ALA A 982 -5.89 -25.69 31.11
C ALA A 982 -5.63 -25.92 32.62
N GLY A 983 -4.52 -25.46 33.16
CA GLY A 983 -4.06 -25.81 34.52
C GLY A 983 -4.00 -24.67 35.55
N VAL A 984 -4.46 -23.48 35.32
CA VAL A 984 -4.40 -22.37 36.32
C VAL A 984 -5.73 -21.62 36.50
N ALA A 985 -6.84 -22.25 36.32
CA ALA A 985 -8.15 -21.72 36.70
C ALA A 985 -8.70 -22.43 37.94
N GLY A 986 -7.98 -22.33 39.06
CA GLY A 986 -8.47 -22.89 40.31
C GLY A 986 -7.70 -22.43 41.54
N ARG A 987 -8.01 -21.26 42.05
CA ARG A 987 -7.70 -20.64 43.36
C ARG A 987 -6.93 -19.31 43.24
N CYS A 988 -7.67 -18.22 43.09
CA CYS A 988 -7.38 -17.01 43.84
C CYS A 988 -8.60 -16.06 43.78
N ARG A 989 -9.50 -16.22 44.73
CA ARG A 989 -10.33 -15.07 45.17
C ARG A 989 -9.47 -14.17 46.05
N ARG A 990 -9.47 -12.86 45.67
CA ARG A 990 -8.93 -11.71 46.40
C ARG A 990 -7.44 -11.43 46.15
N ARG A 991 -7.18 -10.57 45.18
CA ARG A 991 -6.57 -9.23 45.38
C ARG A 991 -6.55 -8.55 44.02
N GLU A 992 -7.17 -7.39 44.02
CA GLU A 992 -7.00 -6.40 42.94
C GLU A 992 -5.54 -6.05 42.77
N ASN A 993 -5.07 -6.12 41.57
CA ASN A 993 -4.15 -5.19 40.91
C ASN A 993 -3.39 -5.94 39.79
N SER A 994 -3.72 -5.50 38.60
CA SER A 994 -2.89 -5.33 37.41
C SER A 994 -1.58 -6.11 37.34
N THR A 995 -1.52 -6.99 36.37
CA THR A 995 -0.37 -7.10 35.45
C THR A 995 -0.81 -7.98 34.29
N PHE A 996 -0.77 -7.41 33.11
CA PHE A 996 -1.13 -8.02 31.88
C PHE A 996 0.12 -8.52 31.14
N LEU A 997 -0.03 -9.67 30.61
CA LEU A 997 0.56 -10.09 29.36
C LEU A 997 -0.58 -10.48 28.42
#